data_259d7c4990c8b641fc9257b78077b8ee
#
_entry.id   259d7c4990c8b641fc9257b78077b8ee
#
_cell.length_a   1.000
_cell.length_b   1.000
_cell.length_c   1.000
_cell.angle_alpha   90.00
_cell.angle_beta   90.00
_cell.angle_gamma   90.00
#
_symmetry.space_group_name_H-M   'P 1'
#
loop_
_entity.id
_entity.type
_entity.pdbx_description
1 polymer ?
#
loop_
_entity_poly.entity_id
_entity_poly.type
_entity_poly.pdbx_seq_one_letter_code
_entity_poly.pdbx_strand_id
1 'polypeptide(L)'
;MQRRVVGFLVAAAAAMLVAAALLAAGASAGGSSPVAAALQLQPVRPVTPSHFRGDVRRIPRGNLVQPEERPAPRSPQESPPSAVVSDPVLQNASPAAAAPAPSNSFPGLDFAGWGAGWPPDTNGDVGPTYFIQAVNRSIGIFDKATGNRVAAFTFDSLFSQSPTGTPCDNSNQGDPVALYDPIGDRWIVSDFAWSNYTSGAMYQCMAVSRTSDPVTGGWYFYAWQTESGGVLPDYPKLGVWPDGIYMSANDFATTGSGSFQNVQVWVFDRVAMESGGTASGLTLNLPRTVGGVTVFSLLPSNARVVTGLPASGTPNYFASIWGAYDIRVWRFHVDWANTANSSFTGPTNVPIATFNVGPSTVPELGGNNIDTLSYRLMMQNQYTNLNGAESLWLTHTVGSPSIAQPRWYELRVTGGTIAGSPTQQSTWAPDSKNRFMPSLALDKKGDMAIGYSVSDASMYPSIRYAGRLSSDAPGTLGQAETSLIEGTGFQCCTFSDGSTNSRWGDYSAMSIDPDGCTFWYTSEYYDTQPTTLAQDNWKTRIGSFQLPGCTSAPAPAPTISLFTPTSGPVGTSVTITGTAFTGATSVTFNGTSALFTVDSDTQITATVPSGATSGLITVTTSGGTATSGSSFTVTNPPPPQPAPTISSFTPAMGPVGTVVTISGSAFMGASSVKFNGTPATGYTVTSDTQITATFPSGASTGPISLATANGTGTSSNPFRVKKR
;
A
#
# COMPACT_ATOMS: atom_id res chain seq x y z
N MET A 1 74.23 -9.97 -39.83
CA MET A 1 74.02 -11.15 -38.97
C MET A 1 73.01 -10.85 -37.78
N GLN A 2 72.61 -9.61 -37.52
CA GLN A 2 71.74 -9.26 -36.39
C GLN A 2 70.25 -9.28 -36.70
N ARG A 3 69.79 -9.42 -37.91
CA ARG A 3 68.37 -9.44 -38.26
C ARG A 3 67.70 -10.84 -38.29
N ARG A 4 68.45 -11.91 -38.19
CA ARG A 4 67.89 -13.29 -38.16
C ARG A 4 67.74 -13.88 -36.75
N VAL A 5 68.36 -13.27 -35.74
CA VAL A 5 68.30 -13.76 -34.36
C VAL A 5 66.99 -13.24 -33.64
N VAL A 6 66.50 -12.06 -34.03
CA VAL A 6 65.23 -11.49 -33.40
C VAL A 6 63.97 -12.22 -33.88
N GLY A 7 63.98 -12.75 -35.11
CA GLY A 7 62.83 -13.53 -35.63
C GLY A 7 62.69 -14.91 -35.00
N PHE A 8 63.73 -15.52 -34.52
CA PHE A 8 63.68 -16.83 -33.86
C PHE A 8 63.24 -16.74 -32.39
N LEU A 9 63.55 -15.64 -31.72
CA LEU A 9 63.12 -15.41 -30.33
C LEU A 9 61.63 -15.06 -30.22
N VAL A 10 61.10 -14.36 -31.21
CA VAL A 10 59.62 -14.03 -31.23
C VAL A 10 58.78 -15.26 -31.59
N ALA A 11 59.27 -16.15 -32.47
CA ALA A 11 58.58 -17.38 -32.80
C ALA A 11 58.61 -18.42 -31.66
N ALA A 12 59.68 -18.45 -30.85
CA ALA A 12 59.77 -19.32 -29.68
C ALA A 12 58.88 -18.83 -28.51
N ALA A 13 58.75 -17.53 -28.32
CA ALA A 13 57.86 -16.98 -27.32
C ALA A 13 56.38 -17.18 -27.67
N ALA A 14 55.97 -17.08 -28.93
CA ALA A 14 54.62 -17.35 -29.40
C ALA A 14 54.27 -18.86 -29.30
N ALA A 15 55.20 -19.75 -29.54
CA ALA A 15 55.02 -21.20 -29.41
C ALA A 15 54.87 -21.63 -27.93
N MET A 16 55.61 -20.99 -27.01
CA MET A 16 55.45 -21.26 -25.57
C MET A 16 54.16 -20.72 -24.98
N LEU A 17 53.60 -19.61 -25.47
CA LEU A 17 52.30 -19.10 -25.05
C LEU A 17 51.13 -19.96 -25.55
N VAL A 18 51.22 -20.57 -26.72
CA VAL A 18 50.23 -21.49 -27.26
C VAL A 18 50.32 -22.87 -26.57
N ALA A 19 51.51 -23.34 -26.19
CA ALA A 19 51.66 -24.57 -25.44
C ALA A 19 51.20 -24.43 -23.96
N ALA A 20 51.35 -23.25 -23.34
CA ALA A 20 50.85 -22.99 -22.01
C ALA A 20 49.30 -22.87 -22.00
N ALA A 21 48.69 -22.36 -23.09
CA ALA A 21 47.22 -22.33 -23.24
C ALA A 21 46.58 -23.70 -23.51
N LEU A 22 47.33 -24.63 -24.14
CA LEU A 22 46.88 -26.00 -24.40
C LEU A 22 47.13 -26.96 -23.23
N LEU A 23 48.04 -26.66 -22.32
CA LEU A 23 48.26 -27.43 -21.09
C LEU A 23 47.35 -26.97 -19.93
N ALA A 24 46.79 -25.78 -20.02
CA ALA A 24 45.75 -25.30 -19.08
C ALA A 24 44.32 -25.81 -19.43
N ALA A 25 44.13 -26.37 -20.63
CA ALA A 25 42.83 -26.91 -21.06
C ALA A 25 42.63 -28.40 -20.77
N GLY A 26 43.65 -29.06 -20.12
CA GLY A 26 43.65 -30.51 -19.89
C GLY A 26 43.52 -30.96 -18.43
N ALA A 27 43.29 -30.06 -17.45
CA ALA A 27 43.19 -30.46 -16.05
C ALA A 27 42.22 -29.55 -15.29
N SER A 28 40.91 -29.75 -15.49
CA SER A 28 39.86 -29.58 -14.49
C SER A 28 38.52 -30.03 -15.05
N ALA A 29 38.30 -31.32 -15.05
CA ALA A 29 36.92 -31.85 -14.95
C ALA A 29 36.48 -31.78 -13.48
N GLY A 30 36.49 -30.58 -12.91
CA GLY A 30 35.79 -30.20 -11.72
C GLY A 30 34.64 -29.33 -12.20
N GLY A 31 33.41 -29.81 -12.06
CA GLY A 31 32.21 -29.13 -12.53
C GLY A 31 32.10 -27.68 -11.98
N SER A 32 32.49 -26.71 -12.78
CA SER A 32 32.00 -25.37 -12.63
C SER A 32 30.53 -25.39 -13.03
N SER A 33 29.66 -25.34 -12.06
CA SER A 33 28.23 -24.97 -12.29
C SER A 33 28.24 -23.79 -13.26
N PRO A 34 27.43 -23.81 -14.32
CA PRO A 34 27.29 -22.64 -15.17
C PRO A 34 26.94 -21.46 -14.30
N VAL A 35 27.74 -20.42 -14.31
CA VAL A 35 27.35 -19.11 -13.74
C VAL A 35 26.03 -18.78 -14.43
N ALA A 36 24.92 -18.86 -13.69
CA ALA A 36 23.61 -18.50 -14.20
C ALA A 36 23.76 -17.08 -14.78
N ALA A 37 23.43 -16.93 -16.07
CA ALA A 37 23.41 -15.63 -16.70
C ALA A 37 22.62 -14.70 -15.78
N ALA A 38 23.22 -13.57 -15.40
CA ALA A 38 22.57 -12.62 -14.54
C ALA A 38 21.22 -12.22 -15.18
N LEU A 39 20.15 -12.50 -14.48
CA LEU A 39 18.80 -12.17 -14.93
C LEU A 39 18.71 -10.64 -14.98
N GLN A 40 18.43 -10.08 -16.16
CA GLN A 40 18.43 -8.64 -16.35
C GLN A 40 17.06 -8.04 -16.01
N LEU A 41 17.05 -7.14 -15.04
CA LEU A 41 15.90 -6.30 -14.72
C LEU A 41 15.57 -5.38 -15.90
N GLN A 42 14.30 -5.22 -16.18
CA GLN A 42 13.79 -4.36 -17.25
C GLN A 42 13.13 -3.14 -16.63
N PRO A 43 13.44 -1.92 -17.11
CA PRO A 43 12.72 -0.73 -16.68
C PRO A 43 11.26 -0.78 -17.17
N VAL A 44 10.36 -0.40 -16.29
CA VAL A 44 8.94 -0.24 -16.61
C VAL A 44 8.70 1.22 -17.02
N ARG A 45 7.71 1.44 -17.89
CA ARG A 45 7.29 2.80 -18.22
C ARG A 45 6.91 3.55 -16.94
N PRO A 46 7.53 4.71 -16.64
CA PRO A 46 7.19 5.49 -15.46
C PRO A 46 5.70 5.88 -15.46
N VAL A 47 5.08 5.84 -14.29
CA VAL A 47 3.65 6.15 -14.11
C VAL A 47 3.51 7.46 -13.33
N THR A 48 2.79 8.43 -13.92
CA THR A 48 2.36 9.64 -13.22
C THR A 48 0.99 9.38 -12.62
N PRO A 49 0.79 9.59 -11.32
CA PRO A 49 -0.46 9.26 -10.68
C PRO A 49 -1.57 10.26 -11.00
N SER A 50 -2.81 9.83 -10.92
CA SER A 50 -3.94 10.73 -10.71
C SER A 50 -4.13 11.00 -9.22
N HIS A 51 -4.80 12.11 -8.88
CA HIS A 51 -4.84 12.63 -7.50
C HIS A 51 -6.27 12.82 -7.01
N PHE A 52 -6.68 12.03 -6.01
CA PHE A 52 -7.92 12.25 -5.27
C PHE A 52 -7.63 13.03 -3.98
N ARG A 53 -8.32 14.15 -3.77
CA ARG A 53 -8.18 15.05 -2.60
C ARG A 53 -9.45 15.11 -1.75
N GLY A 54 -10.28 14.07 -1.81
CA GLY A 54 -11.56 14.01 -1.14
C GLY A 54 -11.55 13.16 0.13
N ASP A 55 -12.68 13.19 0.81
CA ASP A 55 -13.01 12.35 1.94
C ASP A 55 -13.62 11.03 1.44
N VAL A 56 -13.00 9.89 1.76
CA VAL A 56 -13.45 8.58 1.26
C VAL A 56 -14.81 8.15 1.81
N ARG A 57 -15.31 8.74 2.91
CA ARG A 57 -16.66 8.51 3.43
C ARG A 57 -17.76 8.97 2.46
N ARG A 58 -17.41 9.80 1.49
CA ARG A 58 -18.31 10.31 0.44
C ARG A 58 -18.27 9.48 -0.84
N ILE A 59 -17.36 8.50 -0.94
CA ILE A 59 -17.28 7.61 -2.09
C ILE A 59 -18.52 6.72 -2.11
N PRO A 60 -19.22 6.60 -3.25
CA PRO A 60 -20.33 5.66 -3.39
C PRO A 60 -19.85 4.22 -3.16
N ARG A 61 -20.72 3.39 -2.60
CA ARG A 61 -20.41 1.96 -2.38
C ARG A 61 -19.91 1.26 -3.66
N GLY A 62 -20.44 1.64 -4.81
CA GLY A 62 -20.18 0.98 -6.08
C GLY A 62 -21.12 -0.20 -6.34
N ASN A 63 -21.17 -0.63 -7.59
CA ASN A 63 -21.91 -1.83 -7.98
C ASN A 63 -21.03 -3.05 -7.79
N LEU A 64 -21.43 -3.93 -6.89
CA LEU A 64 -20.87 -5.27 -6.79
C LEU A 64 -21.55 -6.12 -7.87
N VAL A 65 -21.00 -6.12 -9.07
CA VAL A 65 -21.35 -7.16 -10.06
C VAL A 65 -20.60 -8.40 -9.56
N GLN A 66 -21.36 -9.41 -9.15
CA GLN A 66 -20.80 -10.71 -8.81
C GLN A 66 -20.46 -11.42 -10.11
N PRO A 67 -19.20 -11.52 -10.53
CA PRO A 67 -18.82 -12.50 -11.52
C PRO A 67 -18.88 -13.87 -10.85
N GLU A 68 -19.41 -14.87 -11.55
CA GLU A 68 -19.12 -16.25 -11.17
C GLU A 68 -17.60 -16.41 -11.13
N GLU A 69 -17.08 -16.90 -10.02
CA GLU A 69 -15.64 -17.12 -9.89
C GLU A 69 -15.20 -18.11 -10.98
N ARG A 70 -14.17 -17.75 -11.71
CA ARG A 70 -13.55 -18.66 -12.65
C ARG A 70 -12.77 -19.70 -11.87
N PRO A 71 -12.70 -20.96 -12.35
CA PRO A 71 -11.85 -21.95 -11.74
C PRO A 71 -10.44 -21.37 -11.54
N ALA A 72 -9.89 -21.52 -10.33
CA ALA A 72 -8.53 -21.07 -10.06
C ALA A 72 -7.56 -21.59 -11.13
N PRO A 73 -6.64 -20.76 -11.61
CA PRO A 73 -5.60 -21.22 -12.50
C PRO A 73 -4.86 -22.42 -11.89
N ARG A 74 -4.60 -23.45 -12.68
CA ARG A 74 -3.95 -24.66 -12.17
C ARG A 74 -2.50 -24.34 -11.80
N SER A 75 -2.21 -24.39 -10.50
CA SER A 75 -0.84 -24.42 -9.98
C SER A 75 -0.01 -25.50 -10.71
N PRO A 76 1.30 -25.31 -10.87
CA PRO A 76 2.14 -26.36 -11.42
C PRO A 76 1.94 -27.63 -10.60
N GLN A 77 1.61 -28.72 -11.27
CA GLN A 77 1.39 -29.99 -10.60
C GLN A 77 2.76 -30.56 -10.22
N GLU A 78 3.13 -30.47 -8.95
CA GLU A 78 4.21 -31.26 -8.38
C GLU A 78 3.60 -32.48 -7.71
N SER A 79 4.10 -33.63 -8.09
CA SER A 79 3.80 -34.86 -7.34
C SER A 79 4.54 -34.74 -6.00
N PRO A 80 3.85 -34.69 -4.86
CA PRO A 80 4.54 -34.78 -3.58
C PRO A 80 5.37 -36.08 -3.56
N PRO A 81 6.45 -36.12 -2.80
CA PRO A 81 7.17 -37.40 -2.58
C PRO A 81 6.15 -38.46 -2.17
N SER A 82 6.10 -39.56 -2.88
CA SER A 82 5.10 -40.62 -2.73
C SER A 82 5.20 -41.38 -1.40
N ALA A 83 6.24 -41.12 -0.60
CA ALA A 83 6.43 -41.75 0.71
C ALA A 83 6.10 -40.74 1.81
N VAL A 84 5.29 -41.20 2.78
CA VAL A 84 5.10 -40.46 4.04
C VAL A 84 6.43 -40.37 4.74
N VAL A 85 6.88 -39.11 5.00
CA VAL A 85 8.13 -38.84 5.72
C VAL A 85 7.84 -38.38 7.14
N SER A 86 8.78 -38.67 8.04
CA SER A 86 8.72 -38.15 9.42
C SER A 86 8.96 -36.63 9.41
N ASP A 87 8.18 -35.91 10.21
CA ASP A 87 8.43 -34.48 10.52
C ASP A 87 9.17 -34.42 11.86
N PRO A 88 10.51 -34.18 11.85
CA PRO A 88 11.32 -34.21 13.07
C PRO A 88 11.13 -32.98 13.96
N VAL A 89 10.40 -31.96 13.49
CA VAL A 89 10.14 -30.71 14.24
C VAL A 89 8.66 -30.51 14.54
N LEU A 90 7.91 -31.62 14.58
CA LEU A 90 6.49 -31.61 14.91
C LEU A 90 6.28 -31.31 16.40
N GLN A 91 5.58 -30.23 16.70
CA GLN A 91 5.09 -29.91 18.02
C GLN A 91 3.65 -30.44 18.18
N ASN A 92 3.50 -31.60 18.79
CA ASN A 92 2.25 -32.31 18.98
C ASN A 92 1.66 -32.22 20.39
N ALA A 93 2.22 -31.33 21.22
CA ALA A 93 1.74 -31.07 22.58
C ALA A 93 1.36 -29.60 22.70
N SER A 94 0.15 -29.35 23.20
CA SER A 94 -0.29 -27.99 23.53
C SER A 94 0.41 -27.50 24.80
N PRO A 95 0.95 -26.29 24.84
CA PRO A 95 1.45 -25.66 26.07
C PRO A 95 0.33 -25.47 27.10
N ALA A 96 0.72 -25.34 28.38
CA ALA A 96 -0.24 -25.09 29.44
C ALA A 96 -0.80 -23.65 29.44
N ALA A 97 0.00 -22.66 29.02
CA ALA A 97 -0.43 -21.29 28.92
C ALA A 97 -1.10 -21.03 27.55
N ALA A 98 -2.33 -20.58 27.55
CA ALA A 98 -2.99 -20.12 26.34
C ALA A 98 -2.49 -18.73 25.90
N ALA A 99 -2.50 -18.45 24.62
CA ALA A 99 -2.36 -17.08 24.14
C ALA A 99 -3.48 -16.22 24.75
N PRO A 100 -3.22 -14.95 25.08
CA PRO A 100 -4.22 -14.08 25.68
C PRO A 100 -5.48 -13.95 24.81
N ALA A 101 -6.63 -13.76 25.45
CA ALA A 101 -7.87 -13.50 24.77
C ALA A 101 -7.79 -12.21 23.93
N PRO A 102 -8.57 -12.07 22.85
CA PRO A 102 -8.57 -10.84 22.05
C PRO A 102 -8.94 -9.63 22.91
N SER A 103 -8.17 -8.55 22.78
CA SER A 103 -8.48 -7.24 23.39
C SER A 103 -9.59 -6.52 22.61
N ASN A 104 -9.59 -6.69 21.27
CA ASN A 104 -10.65 -6.27 20.37
C ASN A 104 -11.03 -7.43 19.45
N SER A 105 -12.32 -7.54 19.13
CA SER A 105 -12.83 -8.50 18.15
C SER A 105 -14.14 -8.00 17.57
N PHE A 106 -14.17 -7.68 16.27
CA PHE A 106 -15.33 -7.10 15.60
C PHE A 106 -15.49 -7.64 14.17
N PRO A 107 -16.71 -7.59 13.60
CA PRO A 107 -16.97 -8.01 12.23
C PRO A 107 -16.20 -7.14 11.24
N GLY A 108 -15.55 -7.77 10.26
CA GLY A 108 -15.00 -7.10 9.08
C GLY A 108 -16.04 -6.96 7.96
N LEU A 109 -15.58 -6.97 6.71
CA LEU A 109 -16.46 -7.00 5.54
C LEU A 109 -17.07 -8.40 5.40
N ASP A 110 -18.25 -8.48 4.77
CA ASP A 110 -18.99 -9.71 4.54
C ASP A 110 -19.48 -9.81 3.09
N PHE A 111 -19.82 -11.02 2.65
CA PHE A 111 -20.31 -11.26 1.29
C PHE A 111 -21.57 -10.45 0.96
N ALA A 112 -22.59 -10.47 1.83
CA ALA A 112 -23.86 -9.78 1.60
C ALA A 112 -23.71 -8.27 1.43
N GLY A 113 -22.74 -7.69 2.15
CA GLY A 113 -22.43 -6.28 2.09
C GLY A 113 -21.43 -5.90 0.99
N TRP A 114 -20.40 -6.70 0.78
CA TRP A 114 -19.18 -6.26 0.09
C TRP A 114 -18.54 -7.33 -0.80
N GLY A 115 -19.11 -8.54 -0.85
CA GLY A 115 -18.58 -9.64 -1.64
C GLY A 115 -18.80 -9.44 -3.13
N ALA A 116 -17.82 -9.88 -3.93
CA ALA A 116 -17.89 -9.93 -5.37
C ALA A 116 -17.69 -11.35 -5.92
N GLY A 117 -17.73 -12.37 -5.06
CA GLY A 117 -17.51 -13.78 -5.39
C GLY A 117 -16.95 -14.57 -4.22
N TRP A 118 -16.50 -15.78 -4.50
CA TRP A 118 -15.79 -16.69 -3.60
C TRP A 118 -14.40 -16.99 -4.18
N PRO A 119 -13.35 -17.00 -3.34
CA PRO A 119 -13.31 -16.69 -1.90
C PRO A 119 -13.22 -15.17 -1.64
N PRO A 120 -13.23 -14.73 -0.35
CA PRO A 120 -13.05 -13.30 -0.01
C PRO A 120 -11.63 -12.79 -0.21
N ASP A 121 -10.61 -13.65 -0.18
CA ASP A 121 -9.20 -13.28 -0.19
C ASP A 121 -8.86 -12.20 0.83
N THR A 122 -9.24 -12.49 2.07
CA THR A 122 -9.19 -11.55 3.18
C THR A 122 -7.77 -11.10 3.49
N ASN A 123 -7.51 -9.82 3.32
CA ASN A 123 -6.22 -9.20 3.61
C ASN A 123 -6.42 -7.96 4.47
N GLY A 124 -5.40 -7.49 5.16
CA GLY A 124 -5.49 -6.25 5.93
C GLY A 124 -4.22 -5.92 6.68
N ASP A 125 -4.12 -4.67 7.08
CA ASP A 125 -2.99 -4.17 7.86
C ASP A 125 -3.44 -3.08 8.84
N VAL A 126 -2.57 -2.76 9.80
CA VAL A 126 -2.84 -1.83 10.88
C VAL A 126 -1.89 -0.64 10.85
N GLY A 127 -2.46 0.55 10.89
CA GLY A 127 -1.73 1.81 11.06
C GLY A 127 -1.98 2.42 12.44
N PRO A 128 -1.57 3.68 12.66
CA PRO A 128 -1.70 4.34 13.96
C PRO A 128 -3.14 4.43 14.48
N THR A 129 -4.10 4.75 13.61
CA THR A 129 -5.50 5.01 13.97
C THR A 129 -6.48 3.98 13.42
N TYR A 130 -6.19 3.44 12.25
CA TYR A 130 -7.12 2.61 11.50
C TYR A 130 -6.55 1.21 11.25
N PHE A 131 -7.47 0.26 11.07
CA PHE A 131 -7.23 -1.01 10.39
C PHE A 131 -7.89 -0.93 9.02
N ILE A 132 -7.14 -1.21 7.94
CA ILE A 132 -7.71 -1.35 6.60
C ILE A 132 -7.79 -2.83 6.27
N GLN A 133 -9.00 -3.29 5.95
CA GLN A 133 -9.26 -4.62 5.42
C GLN A 133 -9.61 -4.52 3.94
N ALA A 134 -9.05 -5.41 3.15
CA ALA A 134 -9.49 -5.65 1.78
C ALA A 134 -10.09 -7.06 1.68
N VAL A 135 -11.14 -7.17 0.90
CA VAL A 135 -11.70 -8.43 0.39
C VAL A 135 -11.84 -8.27 -1.11
N ASN A 136 -11.98 -9.35 -1.85
CA ASN A 136 -12.10 -9.29 -3.31
C ASN A 136 -12.99 -8.13 -3.76
N ARG A 137 -12.36 -7.14 -4.45
CA ARG A 137 -12.91 -5.91 -5.02
C ARG A 137 -13.38 -4.83 -4.03
N SER A 138 -13.26 -5.03 -2.71
CA SER A 138 -13.77 -4.05 -1.73
C SER A 138 -12.76 -3.74 -0.63
N ILE A 139 -12.84 -2.51 -0.10
CA ILE A 139 -12.01 -2.01 0.98
C ILE A 139 -12.92 -1.56 2.12
N GLY A 140 -12.54 -1.88 3.36
CA GLY A 140 -13.14 -1.36 4.59
C GLY A 140 -12.09 -0.69 5.47
N ILE A 141 -12.41 0.49 5.98
CA ILE A 141 -11.57 1.24 6.94
C ILE A 141 -12.26 1.21 8.29
N PHE A 142 -11.57 0.70 9.30
CA PHE A 142 -12.10 0.52 10.65
C PHE A 142 -11.29 1.33 11.65
N ASP A 143 -11.96 2.02 12.54
CA ASP A 143 -11.32 2.69 13.68
C ASP A 143 -10.86 1.64 14.69
N LYS A 144 -9.59 1.64 15.05
CA LYS A 144 -8.98 0.64 15.93
C LYS A 144 -9.54 0.65 17.35
N ALA A 145 -9.84 1.83 17.87
CA ALA A 145 -10.26 1.99 19.26
C ALA A 145 -11.69 1.52 19.49
N THR A 146 -12.54 1.69 18.49
CA THR A 146 -13.97 1.40 18.61
C THR A 146 -14.43 0.16 17.84
N GLY A 147 -13.65 -0.30 16.87
CA GLY A 147 -14.02 -1.36 15.92
C GLY A 147 -15.08 -0.90 14.89
N ASN A 148 -15.49 0.37 14.90
CA ASN A 148 -16.48 0.87 13.97
C ASN A 148 -15.92 1.01 12.56
N ARG A 149 -16.70 0.57 11.56
CA ARG A 149 -16.37 0.82 10.16
C ARG A 149 -16.61 2.28 9.83
N VAL A 150 -15.55 3.01 9.51
CA VAL A 150 -15.55 4.44 9.18
C VAL A 150 -15.95 4.68 7.74
N ALA A 151 -15.43 3.83 6.83
CA ALA A 151 -15.73 3.87 5.40
C ALA A 151 -15.66 2.46 4.79
N ALA A 152 -16.40 2.24 3.70
CA ALA A 152 -16.20 1.08 2.83
C ALA A 152 -16.69 1.39 1.42
N PHE A 153 -15.96 0.89 0.42
CA PHE A 153 -16.19 1.14 -1.01
C PHE A 153 -15.48 0.07 -1.84
N THR A 154 -15.84 -0.04 -3.14
CA THR A 154 -15.12 -0.91 -4.07
C THR A 154 -13.85 -0.23 -4.60
N PHE A 155 -12.89 -1.01 -5.09
CA PHE A 155 -11.71 -0.47 -5.80
C PHE A 155 -12.12 0.38 -7.00
N ASP A 156 -13.11 -0.06 -7.80
CA ASP A 156 -13.68 0.72 -8.90
C ASP A 156 -14.19 2.09 -8.43
N SER A 157 -14.90 2.11 -7.31
CA SER A 157 -15.42 3.37 -6.75
C SER A 157 -14.32 4.29 -6.25
N LEU A 158 -13.22 3.75 -5.71
CA LEU A 158 -12.07 4.53 -5.28
C LEU A 158 -11.33 5.13 -6.48
N PHE A 159 -10.95 4.30 -7.47
CA PHE A 159 -10.18 4.76 -8.61
C PHE A 159 -10.96 5.70 -9.54
N SER A 160 -12.29 5.52 -9.66
CA SER A 160 -13.15 6.43 -10.43
C SER A 160 -13.21 7.86 -9.89
N GLN A 161 -12.76 8.11 -8.64
CA GLN A 161 -12.72 9.47 -8.07
C GLN A 161 -11.69 10.38 -8.77
N SER A 162 -10.65 9.80 -9.39
CA SER A 162 -9.67 10.51 -10.21
C SER A 162 -9.11 9.55 -11.25
N PRO A 163 -9.78 9.39 -12.41
CA PRO A 163 -9.47 8.36 -13.38
C PRO A 163 -8.04 8.37 -13.88
N THR A 164 -7.45 7.18 -14.02
CA THR A 164 -6.14 6.93 -14.61
C THR A 164 -6.17 6.77 -16.12
N GLY A 165 -7.35 6.58 -16.71
CA GLY A 165 -7.55 6.25 -18.12
C GLY A 165 -7.25 4.79 -18.46
N THR A 166 -7.26 3.89 -17.46
CA THR A 166 -6.94 2.46 -17.58
C THR A 166 -8.06 1.60 -17.00
N PRO A 167 -8.02 0.26 -17.16
CA PRO A 167 -8.98 -0.64 -16.51
C PRO A 167 -9.06 -0.51 -15.00
N CYS A 168 -8.05 0.05 -14.30
CA CYS A 168 -8.10 0.33 -12.87
C CYS A 168 -9.29 1.21 -12.45
N ASP A 169 -9.82 2.02 -13.37
CA ASP A 169 -10.88 2.99 -13.05
C ASP A 169 -12.25 2.34 -12.80
N ASN A 170 -12.51 1.15 -13.39
CA ASN A 170 -13.83 0.53 -13.35
C ASN A 170 -13.86 -0.98 -13.69
N SER A 171 -12.73 -1.65 -13.65
CA SER A 171 -12.63 -3.06 -14.04
C SER A 171 -11.66 -3.84 -13.13
N ASN A 172 -11.64 -3.50 -11.84
CA ASN A 172 -10.89 -4.22 -10.83
C ASN A 172 -11.48 -5.63 -10.63
N GLN A 173 -10.62 -6.63 -10.45
CA GLN A 173 -11.01 -8.03 -10.56
C GLN A 173 -10.73 -8.87 -9.30
N GLY A 174 -9.87 -8.43 -8.38
CA GLY A 174 -9.61 -9.13 -7.13
C GLY A 174 -8.15 -9.22 -6.72
N ASP A 175 -7.85 -10.19 -5.85
CA ASP A 175 -6.56 -10.42 -5.21
C ASP A 175 -6.00 -9.15 -4.54
N PRO A 176 -6.78 -8.50 -3.68
CA PRO A 176 -6.38 -7.25 -3.10
C PRO A 176 -5.27 -7.43 -2.08
N VAL A 177 -4.40 -6.43 -1.95
CA VAL A 177 -3.43 -6.33 -0.85
C VAL A 177 -3.56 -4.96 -0.20
N ALA A 178 -3.71 -4.95 1.13
CA ALA A 178 -3.67 -3.74 1.93
C ALA A 178 -2.44 -3.78 2.84
N LEU A 179 -1.61 -2.74 2.76
CA LEU A 179 -0.41 -2.57 3.59
C LEU A 179 -0.38 -1.17 4.19
N TYR A 180 0.09 -1.09 5.43
CA TYR A 180 0.57 0.14 6.02
C TYR A 180 2.08 0.19 5.90
N ASP A 181 2.60 1.24 5.28
CA ASP A 181 4.02 1.55 5.26
C ASP A 181 4.40 2.38 6.49
N PRO A 182 5.04 1.79 7.50
CA PRO A 182 5.43 2.53 8.70
C PRO A 182 6.68 3.41 8.49
N ILE A 183 7.36 3.30 7.35
CA ILE A 183 8.55 4.09 7.02
C ILE A 183 8.13 5.44 6.49
N GLY A 184 7.17 5.46 5.55
CA GLY A 184 6.61 6.67 4.96
C GLY A 184 5.37 7.19 5.66
N ASP A 185 4.81 6.43 6.61
CA ASP A 185 3.52 6.69 7.27
C ASP A 185 2.40 6.85 6.23
N ARG A 186 2.26 5.82 5.38
CA ARG A 186 1.30 5.79 4.26
C ARG A 186 0.58 4.45 4.18
N TRP A 187 -0.62 4.49 3.64
CA TRP A 187 -1.37 3.31 3.27
C TRP A 187 -1.20 2.99 1.80
N ILE A 188 -1.10 1.72 1.49
CA ILE A 188 -1.03 1.18 0.14
C ILE A 188 -2.13 0.15 0.02
N VAL A 189 -3.01 0.31 -0.96
CA VAL A 189 -3.99 -0.72 -1.32
C VAL A 189 -3.87 -1.03 -2.79
N SER A 190 -3.95 -2.30 -3.15
CA SER A 190 -3.77 -2.74 -4.53
C SER A 190 -4.78 -3.80 -4.91
N ASP A 191 -5.07 -3.86 -6.21
CA ASP A 191 -5.95 -4.83 -6.87
C ASP A 191 -5.45 -5.00 -8.30
N PHE A 192 -5.81 -6.05 -9.01
CA PHE A 192 -5.51 -6.15 -10.43
C PHE A 192 -6.74 -5.82 -11.29
N ALA A 193 -6.52 -5.36 -12.53
CA ALA A 193 -7.59 -4.97 -13.43
C ALA A 193 -7.31 -5.32 -14.88
N TRP A 194 -8.38 -5.63 -15.62
CA TRP A 194 -8.38 -5.79 -17.08
C TRP A 194 -9.77 -5.55 -17.64
N SER A 195 -9.85 -5.08 -18.90
CA SER A 195 -11.10 -4.92 -19.61
C SER A 195 -11.51 -6.17 -20.41
N ASN A 196 -10.53 -7.01 -20.77
CA ASN A 196 -10.75 -8.26 -21.50
C ASN A 196 -9.74 -9.30 -21.00
N TYR A 197 -10.23 -10.38 -20.39
CA TYR A 197 -9.42 -11.42 -19.77
C TYR A 197 -8.47 -12.11 -20.74
N THR A 198 -8.91 -12.39 -21.98
CA THR A 198 -8.13 -13.21 -22.92
C THR A 198 -7.16 -12.42 -23.78
N SER A 199 -7.40 -11.14 -24.00
CA SER A 199 -6.63 -10.32 -24.95
C SER A 199 -6.34 -8.90 -24.48
N GLY A 200 -6.94 -8.47 -23.37
CA GLY A 200 -6.71 -7.13 -22.81
C GLY A 200 -5.41 -7.02 -22.03
N ALA A 201 -4.86 -5.81 -21.95
CA ALA A 201 -3.74 -5.54 -21.06
C ALA A 201 -4.15 -5.72 -19.60
N MET A 202 -3.26 -6.28 -18.79
CA MET A 202 -3.41 -6.48 -17.36
C MET A 202 -2.70 -5.36 -16.61
N TYR A 203 -3.29 -4.92 -15.52
CA TYR A 203 -2.77 -3.84 -14.70
C TYR A 203 -2.74 -4.25 -13.24
N GLN A 204 -1.69 -3.83 -12.52
CA GLN A 204 -1.70 -3.73 -11.06
C GLN A 204 -2.07 -2.30 -10.70
N CYS A 205 -3.22 -2.15 -10.07
CA CYS A 205 -3.75 -0.87 -9.62
C CYS A 205 -3.28 -0.64 -8.19
N MET A 206 -2.58 0.45 -7.92
CA MET A 206 -2.09 0.78 -6.58
C MET A 206 -2.58 2.17 -6.17
N ALA A 207 -3.27 2.25 -5.04
CA ALA A 207 -3.59 3.53 -4.41
C ALA A 207 -2.70 3.73 -3.19
N VAL A 208 -2.02 4.88 -3.13
CA VAL A 208 -1.15 5.29 -2.02
C VAL A 208 -1.77 6.49 -1.32
N SER A 209 -1.98 6.42 0.00
CA SER A 209 -2.54 7.55 0.75
C SER A 209 -1.58 8.74 0.73
N ARG A 210 -2.13 9.95 0.62
CA ARG A 210 -1.33 11.18 0.55
C ARG A 210 -0.79 11.60 1.92
N THR A 211 -1.43 11.15 2.99
CA THR A 211 -1.06 11.39 4.39
C THR A 211 -1.26 10.11 5.18
N SER A 212 -0.92 10.11 6.46
CA SER A 212 -1.21 9.03 7.41
C SER A 212 -2.71 8.77 7.61
N ASP A 213 -3.57 9.77 7.32
CA ASP A 213 -5.02 9.63 7.38
C ASP A 213 -5.59 9.14 6.03
N PRO A 214 -5.99 7.86 5.92
CA PRO A 214 -6.56 7.30 4.70
C PRO A 214 -7.98 7.76 4.43
N VAL A 215 -8.63 8.42 5.41
CA VAL A 215 -10.05 8.82 5.34
C VAL A 215 -10.22 10.18 4.71
N THR A 216 -9.50 11.19 5.17
CA THR A 216 -9.63 12.58 4.71
C THR A 216 -8.40 13.11 3.97
N GLY A 217 -7.25 12.43 4.09
CA GLY A 217 -5.99 12.85 3.49
C GLY A 217 -5.95 12.75 1.96
N GLY A 218 -6.81 11.93 1.36
CA GLY A 218 -6.82 11.67 -0.08
C GLY A 218 -5.80 10.61 -0.52
N TRP A 219 -5.78 10.34 -1.83
CA TRP A 219 -5.02 9.25 -2.41
C TRP A 219 -4.35 9.61 -3.74
N TYR A 220 -3.23 8.95 -4.06
CA TYR A 220 -2.56 8.91 -5.36
C TYR A 220 -2.87 7.57 -6.03
N PHE A 221 -3.26 7.56 -7.31
CA PHE A 221 -3.60 6.34 -8.05
C PHE A 221 -2.58 6.06 -9.13
N TYR A 222 -1.93 4.91 -9.03
CA TYR A 222 -0.95 4.40 -9.99
C TYR A 222 -1.52 3.17 -10.69
N ALA A 223 -1.49 3.16 -12.02
CA ALA A 223 -1.92 2.03 -12.84
C ALA A 223 -0.69 1.47 -13.58
N TRP A 224 -0.15 0.37 -13.07
CA TRP A 224 1.02 -0.29 -13.62
C TRP A 224 0.60 -1.37 -14.60
N GLN A 225 0.91 -1.22 -15.89
CA GLN A 225 0.67 -2.28 -16.85
C GLN A 225 1.66 -3.42 -16.61
N THR A 226 1.15 -4.58 -16.20
CA THR A 226 1.94 -5.78 -15.91
C THR A 226 2.10 -6.66 -17.13
N GLU A 227 1.04 -6.78 -17.96
CA GLU A 227 1.04 -7.57 -19.18
C GLU A 227 0.30 -6.87 -20.32
N SER A 228 0.68 -7.19 -21.56
CA SER A 228 0.02 -6.66 -22.76
C SER A 228 -1.21 -7.46 -23.19
N GLY A 229 -1.42 -8.65 -22.61
CA GLY A 229 -2.53 -9.56 -22.85
C GLY A 229 -2.07 -11.01 -23.00
N GLY A 230 -3.01 -11.94 -22.83
CA GLY A 230 -2.74 -13.37 -22.95
C GLY A 230 -2.15 -14.04 -21.71
N VAL A 231 -1.79 -13.26 -20.69
CA VAL A 231 -1.21 -13.71 -19.42
C VAL A 231 -1.90 -12.99 -18.27
N LEU A 232 -2.27 -13.72 -17.22
CA LEU A 232 -2.78 -13.22 -15.95
C LEU A 232 -1.67 -13.28 -14.90
N PRO A 233 -1.19 -12.13 -14.37
CA PRO A 233 -0.34 -12.09 -13.18
C PRO A 233 -1.20 -12.24 -11.92
N ASP A 234 -1.38 -13.48 -11.48
CA ASP A 234 -2.25 -13.91 -10.40
C ASP A 234 -1.53 -14.01 -9.06
N TYR A 235 -2.28 -13.96 -7.95
CA TYR A 235 -1.76 -14.12 -6.60
C TYR A 235 -0.65 -13.10 -6.24
N PRO A 236 -0.88 -11.78 -6.43
CA PRO A 236 0.13 -10.77 -6.12
C PRO A 236 0.47 -10.76 -4.64
N LYS A 237 1.76 -10.65 -4.33
CA LYS A 237 2.30 -10.50 -2.97
C LYS A 237 3.14 -9.25 -2.90
N LEU A 238 2.88 -8.40 -1.93
CA LEU A 238 3.57 -7.13 -1.74
C LEU A 238 4.39 -7.11 -0.45
N GLY A 239 5.46 -6.32 -0.45
CA GLY A 239 6.26 -6.02 0.72
C GLY A 239 6.83 -4.62 0.66
N VAL A 240 6.85 -3.92 1.80
CA VAL A 240 7.43 -2.58 1.95
C VAL A 240 8.88 -2.70 2.40
N TRP A 241 9.75 -1.90 1.79
CA TRP A 241 11.17 -1.82 2.08
C TRP A 241 11.65 -0.37 2.01
N PRO A 242 12.76 0.02 2.65
CA PRO A 242 13.20 1.43 2.64
C PRO A 242 13.34 2.05 1.25
N ASP A 243 13.75 1.27 0.26
CA ASP A 243 14.02 1.74 -1.11
C ASP A 243 12.92 1.44 -2.12
N GLY A 244 11.88 0.66 -1.76
CA GLY A 244 10.86 0.28 -2.73
C GLY A 244 9.63 -0.41 -2.14
N ILE A 245 8.57 -0.47 -2.93
CA ILE A 245 7.45 -1.41 -2.78
C ILE A 245 7.76 -2.57 -3.70
N TYR A 246 7.93 -3.77 -3.14
CA TYR A 246 8.28 -4.98 -3.89
C TYR A 246 7.04 -5.84 -4.11
N MET A 247 6.94 -6.46 -5.29
CA MET A 247 5.83 -7.32 -5.66
C MET A 247 6.30 -8.56 -6.39
N SER A 248 5.57 -9.64 -6.26
CA SER A 248 5.63 -10.81 -7.15
C SER A 248 4.23 -11.24 -7.54
N ALA A 249 4.09 -11.87 -8.70
CA ALA A 249 2.87 -12.51 -9.15
C ALA A 249 3.20 -13.78 -9.94
N ASN A 250 2.28 -14.74 -9.99
CA ASN A 250 2.38 -15.95 -10.81
C ASN A 250 1.69 -15.70 -12.15
N ASP A 251 2.39 -15.92 -13.24
CA ASP A 251 1.85 -15.76 -14.59
C ASP A 251 1.14 -17.02 -15.07
N PHE A 252 -0.13 -16.88 -15.47
CA PHE A 252 -0.93 -17.94 -16.06
C PHE A 252 -1.42 -17.55 -17.45
N ALA A 253 -1.44 -18.50 -18.36
CA ALA A 253 -2.06 -18.28 -19.67
C ALA A 253 -3.57 -18.02 -19.51
N THR A 254 -4.10 -16.98 -20.17
CA THR A 254 -5.53 -16.66 -20.12
C THR A 254 -6.35 -17.47 -21.11
N THR A 255 -5.72 -18.32 -21.93
CA THR A 255 -6.33 -19.19 -22.93
C THR A 255 -5.86 -20.64 -22.74
N GLY A 256 -6.57 -21.58 -23.31
CA GLY A 256 -6.24 -23.01 -23.24
C GLY A 256 -6.50 -23.57 -21.83
N SER A 257 -5.49 -24.23 -21.25
CA SER A 257 -5.62 -24.90 -19.92
C SER A 257 -5.42 -23.97 -18.74
N GLY A 258 -5.19 -22.67 -18.94
CA GLY A 258 -4.82 -21.76 -17.86
C GLY A 258 -3.47 -22.12 -17.20
N SER A 259 -2.53 -22.64 -17.99
CA SER A 259 -1.28 -23.20 -17.43
C SER A 259 -0.33 -22.12 -16.90
N PHE A 260 0.33 -22.43 -15.77
CA PHE A 260 1.39 -21.62 -15.20
C PHE A 260 2.56 -21.43 -16.19
N GLN A 261 3.01 -20.19 -16.35
CA GLN A 261 4.08 -19.80 -17.27
C GLN A 261 5.39 -19.51 -16.53
N ASN A 262 5.39 -18.55 -15.64
CA ASN A 262 6.55 -18.06 -14.89
C ASN A 262 6.11 -17.24 -13.67
N VAL A 263 7.07 -16.66 -12.95
CA VAL A 263 6.83 -15.69 -11.87
C VAL A 263 7.39 -14.35 -12.28
N GLN A 264 6.59 -13.29 -12.17
CA GLN A 264 7.05 -11.92 -12.27
C GLN A 264 7.51 -11.40 -10.91
N VAL A 265 8.58 -10.59 -10.89
CA VAL A 265 9.01 -9.82 -9.73
C VAL A 265 9.15 -8.35 -10.12
N TRP A 266 8.78 -7.45 -9.20
CA TRP A 266 8.70 -6.02 -9.42
C TRP A 266 9.28 -5.26 -8.24
N VAL A 267 9.78 -4.06 -8.52
CA VAL A 267 10.00 -3.02 -7.52
C VAL A 267 9.50 -1.68 -8.05
N PHE A 268 8.82 -0.93 -7.21
CA PHE A 268 8.29 0.41 -7.51
C PHE A 268 8.97 1.42 -6.59
N ASP A 269 9.28 2.61 -7.14
CA ASP A 269 9.87 3.72 -6.38
C ASP A 269 8.89 4.23 -5.32
N ARG A 270 9.05 3.72 -4.10
CA ARG A 270 8.20 4.01 -2.94
C ARG A 270 8.14 5.52 -2.65
N VAL A 271 9.30 6.18 -2.62
CA VAL A 271 9.39 7.61 -2.26
C VAL A 271 8.68 8.50 -3.28
N ALA A 272 8.84 8.19 -4.57
CA ALA A 272 8.11 8.89 -5.62
C ALA A 272 6.59 8.65 -5.50
N MET A 273 6.17 7.39 -5.23
CA MET A 273 4.75 7.06 -5.08
C MET A 273 4.12 7.77 -3.88
N GLU A 274 4.77 7.81 -2.74
CA GLU A 274 4.26 8.44 -1.52
C GLU A 274 4.21 9.98 -1.60
N SER A 275 5.11 10.57 -2.39
CA SER A 275 5.08 12.02 -2.66
C SER A 275 4.10 12.43 -3.76
N GLY A 276 3.50 11.48 -4.48
CA GLY A 276 2.63 11.72 -5.62
C GLY A 276 3.38 12.18 -6.87
N GLY A 277 4.65 11.82 -6.96
CA GLY A 277 5.50 12.06 -8.13
C GLY A 277 5.30 11.01 -9.23
N THR A 278 5.90 11.25 -10.40
CA THR A 278 6.05 10.21 -11.42
C THR A 278 7.00 9.15 -10.89
N ALA A 279 6.49 7.93 -10.73
CA ALA A 279 7.25 6.83 -10.17
C ALA A 279 7.84 5.94 -11.26
N SER A 280 9.04 5.42 -11.00
CA SER A 280 9.72 4.42 -11.81
C SER A 280 9.48 3.02 -11.25
N GLY A 281 9.68 1.99 -12.08
CA GLY A 281 9.65 0.60 -11.66
C GLY A 281 10.64 -0.25 -12.44
N LEU A 282 11.03 -1.38 -11.86
CA LEU A 282 11.80 -2.43 -12.53
C LEU A 282 11.07 -3.76 -12.40
N THR A 283 11.16 -4.61 -13.41
CA THR A 283 10.55 -5.93 -13.44
C THR A 283 11.46 -6.98 -14.02
N LEU A 284 11.17 -8.23 -13.72
CA LEU A 284 11.82 -9.41 -14.29
C LEU A 284 10.84 -10.58 -14.30
N ASN A 285 10.77 -11.28 -15.45
CA ASN A 285 10.11 -12.58 -15.53
C ASN A 285 11.15 -13.67 -15.25
N LEU A 286 10.96 -14.37 -14.14
CA LEU A 286 11.81 -15.51 -13.78
C LEU A 286 11.52 -16.70 -14.70
N PRO A 287 12.53 -17.47 -15.09
CA PRO A 287 12.29 -18.73 -15.78
C PRO A 287 11.37 -19.64 -14.93
N ARG A 288 10.49 -20.39 -15.60
CA ARG A 288 9.61 -21.37 -14.93
C ARG A 288 10.36 -22.34 -14.00
N THR A 289 11.61 -22.64 -14.34
CA THR A 289 12.50 -23.48 -13.53
C THR A 289 13.86 -22.82 -13.34
N VAL A 290 14.39 -22.90 -12.13
CA VAL A 290 15.75 -22.49 -11.78
C VAL A 290 16.45 -23.66 -11.10
N GLY A 291 17.60 -24.08 -11.64
CA GLY A 291 18.30 -25.28 -11.15
C GLY A 291 17.51 -26.58 -11.29
N GLY A 292 16.62 -26.68 -12.28
CA GLY A 292 15.76 -27.85 -12.51
C GLY A 292 14.52 -27.94 -11.62
N VAL A 293 14.28 -26.94 -10.77
CA VAL A 293 13.14 -26.90 -9.85
C VAL A 293 12.21 -25.75 -10.25
N THR A 294 10.90 -26.02 -10.26
CA THR A 294 9.87 -25.01 -10.56
C THR A 294 9.97 -23.85 -9.57
N VAL A 295 9.88 -22.61 -10.10
CA VAL A 295 9.75 -21.40 -9.30
C VAL A 295 8.28 -21.03 -9.27
N PHE A 296 7.69 -20.94 -8.07
CA PHE A 296 6.27 -20.64 -7.90
C PHE A 296 6.03 -19.89 -6.59
N SER A 297 5.14 -18.88 -6.62
CA SER A 297 4.70 -18.12 -5.45
C SER A 297 5.87 -17.58 -4.62
N LEU A 298 6.64 -16.64 -5.18
CA LEU A 298 7.64 -15.90 -4.43
C LEU A 298 6.95 -14.92 -3.47
N LEU A 299 7.56 -14.72 -2.31
CA LEU A 299 7.04 -13.83 -1.28
C LEU A 299 8.09 -12.78 -0.92
N PRO A 300 7.89 -11.48 -1.28
CA PRO A 300 8.82 -10.41 -0.93
C PRO A 300 8.81 -10.14 0.58
N SER A 301 9.95 -9.69 1.10
CA SER A 301 10.07 -9.30 2.52
C SER A 301 9.37 -8.00 2.80
N ASN A 302 8.73 -7.95 3.98
CA ASN A 302 8.02 -6.79 4.51
C ASN A 302 8.71 -6.28 5.78
N ALA A 303 9.24 -5.04 5.74
CA ALA A 303 9.92 -4.42 6.87
C ALA A 303 8.96 -3.64 7.75
N ARG A 304 9.19 -3.70 9.06
CA ARG A 304 8.42 -2.98 10.07
C ARG A 304 9.36 -2.16 10.96
N VAL A 305 9.07 -0.86 11.14
CA VAL A 305 9.90 0.04 11.96
C VAL A 305 10.07 -0.51 13.38
N VAL A 306 9.00 -1.04 13.95
CA VAL A 306 8.96 -1.52 15.35
C VAL A 306 9.80 -2.78 15.59
N THR A 307 10.12 -3.54 14.54
CA THR A 307 11.00 -4.72 14.61
C THR A 307 12.37 -4.47 13.98
N GLY A 308 12.70 -3.21 13.69
CA GLY A 308 13.98 -2.77 13.12
C GLY A 308 14.03 -2.83 11.60
N LEU A 309 14.55 -1.76 11.02
CA LEU A 309 14.71 -1.63 9.58
C LEU A 309 16.05 -2.24 9.11
N PRO A 310 16.13 -2.68 7.84
CA PRO A 310 17.39 -3.06 7.23
C PRO A 310 18.31 -1.84 7.07
N ALA A 311 19.63 -2.07 7.07
CA ALA A 311 20.59 -1.05 6.75
C ALA A 311 20.40 -0.54 5.30
N SER A 312 20.79 0.70 5.03
CA SER A 312 20.72 1.27 3.69
C SER A 312 21.48 0.40 2.67
N GLY A 313 20.86 0.12 1.53
CA GLY A 313 21.42 -0.73 0.48
C GLY A 313 21.28 -2.23 0.71
N THR A 314 20.68 -2.67 1.84
CA THR A 314 20.30 -4.08 2.03
C THR A 314 19.24 -4.48 1.00
N PRO A 315 19.43 -5.55 0.23
CA PRO A 315 18.45 -6.00 -0.75
C PRO A 315 17.17 -6.49 -0.08
N ASN A 316 16.03 -6.38 -0.75
CA ASN A 316 14.83 -7.11 -0.36
C ASN A 316 15.02 -8.62 -0.65
N TYR A 317 14.37 -9.47 0.15
CA TYR A 317 14.48 -10.91 0.04
C TYR A 317 13.15 -11.50 -0.45
N PHE A 318 13.21 -12.28 -1.53
CA PHE A 318 12.09 -13.03 -2.04
C PHE A 318 12.27 -14.50 -1.69
N ALA A 319 11.27 -15.10 -1.06
CA ALA A 319 11.34 -16.49 -0.62
C ALA A 319 10.29 -17.36 -1.33
N SER A 320 10.64 -18.63 -1.58
CA SER A 320 9.74 -19.67 -2.11
C SER A 320 10.10 -21.03 -1.50
N ILE A 321 9.10 -21.92 -1.37
CA ILE A 321 9.28 -23.27 -0.84
C ILE A 321 8.86 -24.38 -1.82
N TRP A 322 8.38 -24.02 -3.00
CA TRP A 322 7.81 -24.97 -3.95
C TRP A 322 8.81 -26.00 -4.42
N GLY A 323 8.46 -27.28 -4.34
CA GLY A 323 9.14 -28.38 -5.04
C GLY A 323 10.29 -29.04 -4.33
N ALA A 324 10.69 -28.64 -3.12
CA ALA A 324 11.83 -29.22 -2.42
C ALA A 324 11.76 -29.06 -0.90
N TYR A 325 12.65 -29.77 -0.18
CA TYR A 325 12.88 -29.56 1.25
C TYR A 325 13.93 -28.47 1.47
N ASP A 326 13.78 -27.34 0.78
CA ASP A 326 14.59 -26.13 0.95
C ASP A 326 13.71 -24.88 0.76
N ILE A 327 13.99 -23.85 1.55
CA ILE A 327 13.51 -22.52 1.28
C ILE A 327 14.51 -21.87 0.35
N ARG A 328 14.04 -21.42 -0.80
CA ARG A 328 14.85 -20.71 -1.79
C ARG A 328 14.68 -19.23 -1.63
N VAL A 329 15.80 -18.50 -1.47
CA VAL A 329 15.79 -17.06 -1.20
C VAL A 329 16.58 -16.33 -2.26
N TRP A 330 15.93 -15.36 -2.92
CA TRP A 330 16.55 -14.42 -3.86
C TRP A 330 16.73 -13.08 -3.18
N ARG A 331 17.64 -12.27 -3.72
CA ARG A 331 17.92 -10.90 -3.30
C ARG A 331 17.62 -9.96 -4.44
N PHE A 332 16.80 -8.95 -4.19
CA PHE A 332 16.49 -7.88 -5.11
C PHE A 332 17.08 -6.58 -4.57
N HIS A 333 18.12 -6.08 -5.22
CA HIS A 333 18.72 -4.79 -4.94
C HIS A 333 18.31 -3.79 -6.01
N VAL A 334 17.86 -2.59 -5.61
CA VAL A 334 17.55 -1.49 -6.51
C VAL A 334 18.44 -0.29 -6.24
N ASP A 335 18.94 0.34 -7.30
CA ASP A 335 19.64 1.63 -7.29
C ASP A 335 18.87 2.60 -8.19
N TRP A 336 18.06 3.46 -7.58
CA TRP A 336 17.26 4.43 -8.32
C TRP A 336 18.08 5.54 -8.97
N ALA A 337 19.32 5.80 -8.51
CA ALA A 337 20.22 6.77 -9.12
C ALA A 337 20.82 6.24 -10.43
N ASN A 338 21.06 4.93 -10.50
CA ASN A 338 21.52 4.24 -11.69
C ASN A 338 20.96 2.81 -11.74
N THR A 339 19.81 2.64 -12.37
CA THR A 339 19.11 1.37 -12.41
C THR A 339 19.90 0.23 -13.05
N ALA A 340 20.97 0.51 -13.80
CA ALA A 340 21.89 -0.50 -14.33
C ALA A 340 22.67 -1.24 -13.22
N ASN A 341 22.79 -0.66 -12.03
CA ASN A 341 23.39 -1.30 -10.85
C ASN A 341 22.39 -2.19 -10.10
N SER A 342 21.10 -2.12 -10.42
CA SER A 342 20.07 -2.95 -9.80
C SER A 342 20.25 -4.41 -10.20
N SER A 343 19.90 -5.33 -9.29
CA SER A 343 20.12 -6.76 -9.53
C SER A 343 19.09 -7.64 -8.83
N PHE A 344 18.76 -8.76 -9.49
CA PHE A 344 18.02 -9.86 -8.89
C PHE A 344 18.89 -11.12 -8.93
N THR A 345 19.29 -11.62 -7.77
CA THR A 345 20.30 -12.68 -7.65
C THR A 345 19.81 -13.82 -6.73
N GLY A 346 20.29 -15.03 -7.00
CA GLY A 346 19.90 -16.23 -6.26
C GLY A 346 19.37 -17.33 -7.18
N PRO A 347 18.68 -18.36 -6.63
CA PRO A 347 18.40 -18.51 -5.21
C PRO A 347 19.58 -19.00 -4.38
N THR A 348 19.59 -18.65 -3.10
CA THR A 348 20.30 -19.40 -2.08
C THR A 348 19.34 -20.44 -1.53
N ASN A 349 19.70 -21.71 -1.59
CA ASN A 349 18.91 -22.82 -1.07
C ASN A 349 19.23 -23.03 0.41
N VAL A 350 18.21 -22.97 1.27
CA VAL A 350 18.31 -23.19 2.71
C VAL A 350 17.61 -24.52 3.04
N PRO A 351 18.35 -25.62 3.23
CA PRO A 351 17.76 -26.92 3.58
C PRO A 351 16.96 -26.84 4.88
N ILE A 352 15.78 -27.44 4.87
CA ILE A 352 14.85 -27.48 6.01
C ILE A 352 14.54 -28.93 6.40
N ALA A 353 14.01 -29.13 7.60
CA ALA A 353 13.56 -30.42 8.04
C ALA A 353 12.42 -30.94 7.14
N THR A 354 12.40 -32.23 6.89
CA THR A 354 11.38 -32.88 6.07
C THR A 354 9.98 -32.71 6.64
N PHE A 355 8.98 -32.70 5.78
CA PHE A 355 7.56 -32.63 6.12
C PHE A 355 6.74 -33.28 5.01
N ASN A 356 5.50 -33.63 5.31
CA ASN A 356 4.56 -34.05 4.28
C ASN A 356 3.82 -32.85 3.71
N VAL A 357 3.57 -32.86 2.42
CA VAL A 357 2.67 -31.89 1.80
C VAL A 357 1.28 -32.09 2.41
N GLY A 358 0.65 -31.00 2.86
CA GLY A 358 -0.70 -31.05 3.43
C GLY A 358 -1.75 -31.48 2.40
N PRO A 359 -2.92 -31.90 2.85
CA PRO A 359 -4.03 -32.17 1.96
C PRO A 359 -4.40 -30.92 1.15
N SER A 360 -4.82 -31.09 -0.09
CA SER A 360 -5.30 -29.96 -0.92
C SER A 360 -6.62 -29.39 -0.41
N THR A 361 -7.43 -30.22 0.26
CA THR A 361 -8.69 -29.80 0.89
C THR A 361 -8.84 -30.49 2.25
N VAL A 362 -9.60 -29.85 3.14
CA VAL A 362 -9.94 -30.36 4.48
C VAL A 362 -11.45 -30.35 4.68
N PRO A 363 -12.01 -31.28 5.48
CA PRO A 363 -13.43 -31.30 5.78
C PRO A 363 -13.85 -30.17 6.73
N GLU A 364 -15.12 -29.85 6.65
CA GLU A 364 -15.84 -29.01 7.60
C GLU A 364 -17.16 -29.68 8.02
N LEU A 365 -17.74 -29.26 9.14
CA LEU A 365 -19.03 -29.77 9.60
C LEU A 365 -20.16 -29.28 8.70
N GLY A 366 -20.80 -30.16 7.99
CA GLY A 366 -22.04 -29.92 7.23
C GLY A 366 -21.85 -29.33 5.83
N GLY A 367 -20.65 -28.85 5.48
CA GLY A 367 -20.36 -28.21 4.22
C GLY A 367 -19.53 -29.03 3.24
N ASN A 368 -18.96 -28.33 2.25
CA ASN A 368 -18.03 -28.89 1.28
C ASN A 368 -16.63 -29.06 1.91
N ASN A 369 -15.76 -29.84 1.27
CA ASN A 369 -14.35 -29.75 1.61
C ASN A 369 -13.80 -28.40 1.12
N ILE A 370 -13.01 -27.73 1.95
CA ILE A 370 -12.42 -26.42 1.70
C ILE A 370 -10.93 -26.54 1.41
N ASP A 371 -10.41 -25.73 0.48
CA ASP A 371 -9.02 -25.80 0.05
C ASP A 371 -8.06 -25.22 1.10
N THR A 372 -6.78 -25.63 1.04
CA THR A 372 -5.79 -25.27 2.05
C THR A 372 -4.63 -24.47 1.49
N LEU A 373 -4.54 -24.36 0.17
CA LEU A 373 -3.37 -23.83 -0.53
C LEU A 373 -2.04 -24.30 0.06
N SER A 374 -1.99 -25.57 0.45
CA SER A 374 -0.79 -26.13 1.05
C SER A 374 0.42 -26.00 0.13
N TYR A 375 1.63 -26.00 0.73
CA TYR A 375 2.89 -26.03 0.01
C TYR A 375 3.31 -24.74 -0.70
N ARG A 376 2.77 -23.58 -0.29
CA ARG A 376 3.28 -22.26 -0.71
C ARG A 376 3.41 -21.34 0.50
N LEU A 377 4.43 -20.50 0.52
CA LEU A 377 4.59 -19.51 1.58
C LEU A 377 3.41 -18.52 1.56
N MET A 378 2.90 -18.24 2.76
CA MET A 378 1.77 -17.35 2.96
C MET A 378 2.26 -15.95 3.37
N MET A 379 1.49 -14.92 3.01
CA MET A 379 1.77 -13.56 3.40
C MET A 379 1.64 -13.43 4.93
N GLN A 380 2.61 -12.82 5.62
CA GLN A 380 3.74 -12.05 5.09
C GLN A 380 5.08 -12.78 5.34
N ASN A 381 6.12 -12.37 4.59
CA ASN A 381 7.51 -12.64 4.91
C ASN A 381 8.03 -11.46 5.75
N GLN A 382 7.88 -11.53 7.07
CA GLN A 382 8.30 -10.41 7.91
C GLN A 382 9.81 -10.41 8.11
N TYR A 383 10.43 -9.28 7.77
CA TYR A 383 11.81 -9.00 8.14
C TYR A 383 11.88 -8.39 9.54
N THR A 384 12.89 -8.81 10.30
CA THR A 384 13.22 -8.23 11.62
C THR A 384 14.70 -7.92 11.72
N ASN A 385 15.05 -6.85 12.43
CA ASN A 385 16.43 -6.50 12.82
C ASN A 385 16.42 -6.13 14.30
N LEU A 386 16.33 -7.14 15.15
CA LEU A 386 16.25 -6.98 16.60
C LEU A 386 17.66 -7.02 17.19
N ASN A 387 18.14 -5.88 17.71
CA ASN A 387 19.47 -5.72 18.29
C ASN A 387 20.61 -6.11 17.32
N GLY A 388 20.45 -5.83 16.03
CA GLY A 388 21.41 -6.19 14.99
C GLY A 388 21.31 -7.62 14.49
N ALA A 389 20.35 -8.39 14.97
CA ALA A 389 20.05 -9.75 14.50
C ALA A 389 18.98 -9.71 13.43
N GLU A 390 19.38 -9.82 12.15
CA GLU A 390 18.50 -9.77 11.00
C GLU A 390 17.92 -11.15 10.70
N SER A 391 16.59 -11.25 10.52
CA SER A 391 15.89 -12.50 10.19
C SER A 391 14.70 -12.30 9.27
N LEU A 392 14.38 -13.36 8.52
CA LEU A 392 13.13 -13.53 7.79
C LEU A 392 12.24 -14.54 8.54
N TRP A 393 10.97 -14.21 8.68
CA TRP A 393 9.99 -15.07 9.31
C TRP A 393 8.92 -15.48 8.32
N LEU A 394 8.72 -16.77 8.16
CA LEU A 394 7.94 -17.39 7.08
C LEU A 394 7.00 -18.45 7.64
N THR A 395 5.85 -18.64 6.97
CA THR A 395 4.90 -19.70 7.32
C THR A 395 4.18 -20.24 6.09
N HIS A 396 3.72 -21.50 6.18
CA HIS A 396 2.85 -22.13 5.20
C HIS A 396 2.10 -23.32 5.80
N THR A 397 1.15 -23.87 5.03
CA THR A 397 0.45 -25.11 5.38
C THR A 397 1.26 -26.31 4.93
N VAL A 398 1.48 -27.27 5.84
CA VAL A 398 2.03 -28.62 5.60
C VAL A 398 1.09 -29.66 6.20
N GLY A 399 1.49 -30.91 6.31
CA GLY A 399 0.80 -31.87 7.16
C GLY A 399 1.12 -33.30 6.89
N SER A 400 0.36 -34.19 7.53
CA SER A 400 0.24 -35.60 7.14
C SER A 400 -0.74 -35.69 5.96
N PRO A 401 -0.84 -36.82 5.26
CA PRO A 401 -1.70 -36.93 4.09
C PRO A 401 -3.17 -36.53 4.28
N SER A 402 -3.66 -36.48 5.52
CA SER A 402 -5.06 -36.18 5.84
C SER A 402 -5.28 -35.02 6.81
N ILE A 403 -4.22 -34.38 7.34
CA ILE A 403 -4.32 -33.30 8.35
C ILE A 403 -3.44 -32.13 7.94
N ALA A 404 -4.04 -30.96 7.75
CA ALA A 404 -3.33 -29.73 7.47
C ALA A 404 -2.80 -29.08 8.76
N GLN A 405 -1.58 -28.55 8.73
CA GLN A 405 -0.86 -28.04 9.89
C GLN A 405 -0.01 -26.81 9.50
N PRO A 406 0.02 -25.73 10.29
CA PRO A 406 0.88 -24.59 10.03
C PRO A 406 2.33 -24.92 10.40
N ARG A 407 3.23 -24.54 9.52
CA ARG A 407 4.67 -24.64 9.73
C ARG A 407 5.31 -23.27 9.58
N TRP A 408 6.28 -22.95 10.44
CA TRP A 408 6.95 -21.67 10.47
C TRP A 408 8.47 -21.81 10.58
N TYR A 409 9.17 -20.73 10.17
CA TYR A 409 10.62 -20.69 10.08
C TYR A 409 11.17 -19.33 10.48
N GLU A 410 12.37 -19.32 11.07
CA GLU A 410 13.26 -18.17 11.17
C GLU A 410 14.53 -18.43 10.37
N LEU A 411 14.82 -17.57 9.38
CA LEU A 411 16.04 -17.61 8.60
C LEU A 411 16.90 -16.38 8.92
N ARG A 412 18.14 -16.58 9.36
CA ARG A 412 19.10 -15.47 9.54
C ARG A 412 19.54 -14.94 8.21
N VAL A 413 19.55 -13.59 8.10
CA VAL A 413 20.08 -12.84 6.97
C VAL A 413 20.94 -11.72 7.54
N THR A 414 22.24 -11.72 7.30
CA THR A 414 23.14 -10.73 7.88
C THR A 414 23.90 -10.03 6.77
N GLY A 415 23.68 -8.71 6.62
CA GLY A 415 24.35 -7.90 5.60
C GLY A 415 24.17 -8.46 4.19
N GLY A 416 23.00 -9.00 3.86
CA GLY A 416 22.72 -9.64 2.57
C GLY A 416 23.15 -11.12 2.47
N THR A 417 23.81 -11.68 3.49
CA THR A 417 24.17 -13.10 3.53
C THR A 417 23.04 -13.92 4.18
N ILE A 418 22.64 -14.99 3.51
CA ILE A 418 21.57 -15.90 3.96
C ILE A 418 22.23 -17.09 4.66
N ALA A 419 21.78 -17.43 5.87
CA ALA A 419 22.28 -18.59 6.61
C ALA A 419 21.97 -19.91 5.88
N GLY A 420 22.87 -20.89 6.00
CA GLY A 420 22.75 -22.18 5.34
C GLY A 420 21.74 -23.16 5.99
N SER A 421 21.05 -22.76 7.07
CA SER A 421 19.99 -23.50 7.73
C SER A 421 19.08 -22.56 8.51
N PRO A 422 17.82 -22.92 8.77
CA PRO A 422 16.94 -22.16 9.66
C PRO A 422 17.56 -22.04 11.07
N THR A 423 17.42 -20.88 11.69
CA THR A 423 17.73 -20.67 13.11
C THR A 423 16.79 -21.48 13.97
N GLN A 424 15.51 -21.54 13.56
CA GLN A 424 14.50 -22.36 14.16
C GLN A 424 13.37 -22.65 13.14
N GLN A 425 12.66 -23.74 13.36
CA GLN A 425 11.49 -24.15 12.58
C GLN A 425 10.63 -25.09 13.40
N SER A 426 9.32 -25.12 13.12
CA SER A 426 8.41 -26.05 13.78
C SER A 426 7.12 -26.22 12.98
N THR A 427 6.46 -27.36 13.17
CA THR A 427 5.11 -27.65 12.70
C THR A 427 4.18 -27.72 13.91
N TRP A 428 3.12 -26.92 13.90
CA TRP A 428 2.16 -26.85 15.00
C TRP A 428 0.99 -27.80 14.77
N ALA A 429 0.88 -28.83 15.60
CA ALA A 429 -0.12 -29.91 15.50
C ALA A 429 -0.60 -30.36 16.89
N PRO A 430 -1.23 -29.50 17.70
CA PRO A 430 -1.56 -29.81 19.10
C PRO A 430 -2.63 -30.90 19.26
N ASP A 431 -3.39 -31.15 18.22
CA ASP A 431 -4.44 -32.20 18.14
C ASP A 431 -4.64 -32.64 16.68
N SER A 432 -5.71 -33.41 16.41
CA SER A 432 -6.05 -33.94 15.09
C SER A 432 -6.86 -33.02 14.19
N LYS A 433 -7.10 -31.73 14.58
CA LYS A 433 -7.83 -30.77 13.75
C LYS A 433 -6.95 -30.18 12.65
N ASN A 434 -7.57 -29.85 11.53
CA ASN A 434 -6.88 -29.16 10.44
C ASN A 434 -6.67 -27.69 10.79
N ARG A 435 -5.47 -27.20 10.54
CA ARG A 435 -5.09 -25.78 10.63
C ARG A 435 -4.39 -25.39 9.35
N PHE A 436 -4.90 -24.36 8.67
CA PHE A 436 -4.47 -24.01 7.32
C PHE A 436 -4.57 -22.48 7.09
N MET A 437 -4.04 -22.01 5.97
CA MET A 437 -3.96 -20.58 5.62
C MET A 437 -3.32 -19.73 6.74
N PRO A 438 -2.11 -20.10 7.22
CA PRO A 438 -1.48 -19.36 8.31
C PRO A 438 -0.93 -18.01 7.87
N SER A 439 -0.91 -17.07 8.80
CA SER A 439 -0.16 -15.82 8.70
C SER A 439 0.53 -15.53 10.03
N LEU A 440 1.71 -14.91 10.02
CA LEU A 440 2.46 -14.62 11.24
C LEU A 440 2.99 -13.18 11.27
N ALA A 441 3.22 -12.69 12.48
CA ALA A 441 3.93 -11.44 12.72
C ALA A 441 4.76 -11.51 14.01
N LEU A 442 5.72 -10.58 14.12
CA LEU A 442 6.55 -10.40 15.31
C LEU A 442 6.38 -9.02 15.90
N ASP A 443 6.46 -8.95 17.22
CA ASP A 443 6.51 -7.72 17.97
C ASP A 443 7.94 -7.20 18.17
N LYS A 444 8.09 -6.04 18.80
CA LYS A 444 9.39 -5.40 19.08
C LYS A 444 10.28 -6.17 20.05
N LYS A 445 9.73 -7.17 20.77
CA LYS A 445 10.50 -8.06 21.65
C LYS A 445 10.99 -9.32 20.93
N GLY A 446 10.49 -9.57 19.70
CA GLY A 446 10.70 -10.81 18.97
C GLY A 446 9.77 -11.93 19.41
N ASP A 447 8.67 -11.60 20.09
CA ASP A 447 7.59 -12.54 20.34
C ASP A 447 6.78 -12.69 19.06
N MET A 448 6.38 -13.91 18.69
CA MET A 448 5.70 -14.22 17.42
C MET A 448 4.27 -14.65 17.68
N ALA A 449 3.33 -14.11 16.92
CA ALA A 449 1.98 -14.63 16.81
C ALA A 449 1.77 -15.28 15.43
N ILE A 450 1.01 -16.39 15.41
CA ILE A 450 0.59 -17.08 14.20
C ILE A 450 -0.91 -17.34 14.25
N GLY A 451 -1.64 -16.83 13.26
CA GLY A 451 -3.08 -17.03 13.09
C GLY A 451 -3.35 -17.99 11.93
N TYR A 452 -4.49 -18.69 11.98
CA TYR A 452 -4.88 -19.68 10.97
C TYR A 452 -6.38 -19.98 11.05
N SER A 453 -6.92 -20.58 9.98
CA SER A 453 -8.24 -21.19 9.98
C SER A 453 -8.17 -22.60 10.56
N VAL A 454 -9.20 -23.01 11.31
CA VAL A 454 -9.30 -24.34 11.93
C VAL A 454 -10.61 -24.99 11.51
N SER A 455 -10.57 -26.26 11.06
CA SER A 455 -11.76 -27.01 10.67
C SER A 455 -11.56 -28.52 10.78
N ASP A 456 -12.64 -29.26 10.99
CA ASP A 456 -12.71 -30.70 10.78
C ASP A 456 -14.17 -31.16 10.56
N ALA A 457 -14.39 -32.43 10.29
CA ALA A 457 -15.75 -32.97 10.08
C ALA A 457 -16.71 -32.79 11.27
N SER A 458 -16.22 -32.40 12.44
CA SER A 458 -16.98 -32.20 13.67
C SER A 458 -17.11 -30.76 14.12
N MET A 459 -16.46 -29.80 13.38
CA MET A 459 -16.53 -28.40 13.71
C MET A 459 -16.63 -27.53 12.46
N TYR A 460 -17.28 -26.38 12.62
CA TYR A 460 -17.33 -25.34 11.58
C TYR A 460 -15.99 -24.62 11.46
N PRO A 461 -15.67 -24.10 10.26
CA PRO A 461 -14.46 -23.30 10.07
C PRO A 461 -14.41 -22.10 11.02
N SER A 462 -13.33 -22.00 11.75
CA SER A 462 -13.13 -21.05 12.84
C SER A 462 -11.78 -20.37 12.70
N ILE A 463 -11.61 -19.20 13.30
CA ILE A 463 -10.36 -18.44 13.27
C ILE A 463 -9.70 -18.53 14.64
N ARG A 464 -8.43 -19.00 14.67
CA ARG A 464 -7.66 -19.10 15.91
C ARG A 464 -6.24 -18.61 15.74
N TYR A 465 -5.56 -18.38 16.83
CA TYR A 465 -4.15 -18.00 16.87
C TYR A 465 -3.42 -18.64 18.05
N ALA A 466 -2.11 -18.76 17.90
CA ALA A 466 -1.18 -19.22 18.92
C ALA A 466 0.05 -18.29 18.92
N GLY A 467 0.96 -18.45 19.88
CA GLY A 467 2.13 -17.60 19.93
C GLY A 467 3.34 -18.26 20.59
N ARG A 468 4.47 -17.61 20.44
CA ARG A 468 5.68 -17.89 21.17
C ARG A 468 6.29 -16.61 21.71
N LEU A 469 6.85 -16.68 22.90
CA LEU A 469 7.68 -15.62 23.42
C LEU A 469 9.12 -15.79 22.91
N SER A 470 9.85 -14.70 22.79
CA SER A 470 11.29 -14.73 22.43
C SER A 470 12.13 -15.53 23.44
N SER A 471 11.62 -15.67 24.67
CA SER A 471 12.20 -16.50 25.73
C SER A 471 11.87 -17.98 25.67
N ASP A 472 10.92 -18.40 24.85
CA ASP A 472 10.57 -19.82 24.68
C ASP A 472 11.71 -20.60 24.02
N ALA A 473 11.77 -21.90 24.25
CA ALA A 473 12.74 -22.76 23.58
C ALA A 473 12.64 -22.62 22.06
N PRO A 474 13.75 -22.58 21.31
CA PRO A 474 13.71 -22.51 19.87
C PRO A 474 12.85 -23.61 19.26
N GLY A 475 12.05 -23.27 18.25
CA GLY A 475 11.16 -24.22 17.57
C GLY A 475 9.90 -24.58 18.35
N THR A 476 9.53 -23.83 19.39
CA THR A 476 8.28 -24.09 20.13
C THR A 476 7.37 -22.86 20.17
N LEU A 477 6.04 -23.11 20.08
CA LEU A 477 5.01 -22.16 20.47
C LEU A 477 4.70 -22.39 21.94
N GLY A 478 5.06 -21.45 22.81
CA GLY A 478 4.86 -21.52 24.26
C GLY A 478 3.50 -21.00 24.72
N GLN A 479 2.74 -20.39 23.83
CA GLN A 479 1.39 -19.90 24.07
C GLN A 479 0.41 -20.72 23.23
N ALA A 480 -0.43 -21.51 23.89
CA ALA A 480 -1.41 -22.39 23.25
C ALA A 480 -2.47 -21.59 22.47
N GLU A 481 -3.20 -22.31 21.66
CA GLU A 481 -4.24 -21.78 20.81
C GLU A 481 -5.35 -21.05 21.56
N THR A 482 -5.75 -19.89 21.06
CA THR A 482 -6.91 -19.11 21.50
C THR A 482 -7.80 -18.79 20.29
N SER A 483 -9.12 -18.82 20.49
CA SER A 483 -10.10 -18.50 19.46
C SER A 483 -10.23 -16.98 19.28
N LEU A 484 -10.18 -16.52 18.03
CA LEU A 484 -10.65 -15.18 17.67
C LEU A 484 -12.16 -15.18 17.45
N ILE A 485 -12.66 -16.20 16.74
CA ILE A 485 -14.09 -16.52 16.58
C ILE A 485 -14.28 -18.00 16.24
N GLU A 486 -15.27 -18.62 16.85
CA GLU A 486 -15.76 -19.93 16.43
C GLU A 486 -16.86 -19.76 15.40
N GLY A 487 -16.74 -20.44 14.26
CA GLY A 487 -17.80 -20.47 13.24
C GLY A 487 -19.03 -21.22 13.72
N THR A 488 -20.19 -20.87 13.18
CA THR A 488 -21.46 -21.55 13.41
C THR A 488 -22.17 -21.97 12.11
N GLY A 489 -21.44 -21.83 11.00
CA GLY A 489 -21.87 -22.16 9.66
C GLY A 489 -20.74 -22.72 8.79
N PHE A 490 -21.06 -23.01 7.54
CA PHE A 490 -20.19 -23.70 6.60
C PHE A 490 -20.29 -23.14 5.17
N GLN A 491 -19.30 -23.45 4.34
CA GLN A 491 -19.32 -23.17 2.89
C GLN A 491 -20.09 -24.27 2.15
N CYS A 492 -20.97 -23.90 1.24
CA CYS A 492 -21.76 -24.88 0.51
C CYS A 492 -21.69 -24.75 -1.01
N CYS A 493 -22.33 -25.75 -1.59
CA CYS A 493 -23.01 -25.72 -2.87
C CYS A 493 -22.04 -25.85 -4.06
N THR A 494 -22.59 -25.77 -5.27
CA THR A 494 -21.86 -25.86 -6.53
C THR A 494 -22.11 -24.62 -7.36
N PHE A 495 -21.13 -24.21 -8.15
CA PHE A 495 -21.24 -23.15 -9.14
C PHE A 495 -22.10 -23.58 -10.33
N SER A 496 -22.46 -22.64 -11.19
CA SER A 496 -23.27 -22.89 -12.39
C SER A 496 -22.59 -23.81 -13.40
N ASP A 497 -21.27 -23.92 -13.39
CA ASP A 497 -20.47 -24.84 -14.20
C ASP A 497 -20.43 -26.28 -13.64
N GLY A 498 -21.07 -26.53 -12.48
CA GLY A 498 -21.11 -27.80 -11.79
C GLY A 498 -19.90 -28.08 -10.91
N SER A 499 -18.94 -27.18 -10.81
CA SER A 499 -17.82 -27.30 -9.86
C SER A 499 -18.28 -27.04 -8.43
N THR A 500 -17.67 -27.72 -7.46
CA THR A 500 -17.96 -27.55 -6.05
C THR A 500 -17.33 -26.25 -5.55
N ASN A 501 -18.08 -25.44 -4.79
CA ASN A 501 -17.52 -24.30 -4.07
C ASN A 501 -16.65 -24.83 -2.90
N SER A 502 -15.36 -24.98 -3.15
CA SER A 502 -14.35 -25.42 -2.19
C SER A 502 -13.29 -24.36 -1.91
N ARG A 503 -13.41 -23.18 -2.54
CA ARG A 503 -12.41 -22.13 -2.39
C ARG A 503 -12.52 -21.47 -1.02
N TRP A 504 -11.40 -21.50 -0.27
CA TRP A 504 -11.19 -20.74 0.95
C TRP A 504 -10.21 -19.62 0.66
N GLY A 505 -10.34 -18.44 1.26
CA GLY A 505 -9.56 -17.26 0.91
C GLY A 505 -8.06 -17.51 0.77
N ASP A 506 -7.48 -17.07 -0.33
CA ASP A 506 -6.06 -17.25 -0.67
C ASP A 506 -5.12 -16.45 0.24
N TYR A 507 -5.72 -15.65 1.14
CA TYR A 507 -5.03 -14.71 2.03
C TYR A 507 -5.63 -14.78 3.43
N SER A 508 -4.77 -14.60 4.42
CA SER A 508 -5.08 -14.12 5.76
C SER A 508 -3.97 -13.16 6.20
N ALA A 509 -4.23 -12.26 7.12
CA ALA A 509 -3.22 -11.27 7.49
C ALA A 509 -3.07 -11.13 9.00
N MET A 510 -1.88 -11.50 9.49
CA MET A 510 -1.38 -11.14 10.82
C MET A 510 -0.42 -9.98 10.66
N SER A 511 -0.65 -8.89 11.38
CA SER A 511 0.19 -7.69 11.33
C SER A 511 0.51 -7.17 12.73
N ILE A 512 1.57 -6.37 12.84
CA ILE A 512 1.98 -5.75 14.09
C ILE A 512 1.64 -4.26 14.07
N ASP A 513 1.00 -3.80 15.12
CA ASP A 513 0.64 -2.41 15.34
C ASP A 513 1.90 -1.52 15.43
N PRO A 514 1.85 -0.25 14.97
CA PRO A 514 2.90 0.73 15.22
C PRO A 514 3.27 0.92 16.70
N ASP A 515 2.46 0.48 17.67
CA ASP A 515 2.81 0.45 19.09
C ASP A 515 3.90 -0.58 19.41
N GLY A 516 4.15 -1.51 18.50
CA GLY A 516 5.16 -2.55 18.55
C GLY A 516 4.81 -3.75 19.42
N CYS A 517 3.58 -3.85 19.96
CA CYS A 517 3.17 -4.92 20.87
C CYS A 517 1.84 -5.58 20.51
N THR A 518 0.94 -4.85 19.85
CA THR A 518 -0.40 -5.34 19.55
C THR A 518 -0.41 -6.04 18.19
N PHE A 519 -0.73 -7.32 18.20
CA PHE A 519 -1.00 -8.08 16.97
C PHE A 519 -2.42 -7.85 16.51
N TRP A 520 -2.60 -7.73 15.20
CA TRP A 520 -3.90 -7.67 14.54
C TRP A 520 -4.01 -8.82 13.56
N TYR A 521 -5.15 -9.53 13.59
CA TYR A 521 -5.40 -10.66 12.71
C TYR A 521 -6.76 -10.54 12.03
N THR A 522 -6.79 -10.86 10.73
CA THR A 522 -8.02 -10.95 9.97
C THR A 522 -8.01 -12.20 9.10
N SER A 523 -9.15 -12.87 9.05
CA SER A 523 -9.41 -14.04 8.20
C SER A 523 -10.90 -14.23 8.03
N GLU A 524 -11.29 -15.26 7.29
CA GLU A 524 -12.67 -15.61 6.96
C GLU A 524 -13.21 -16.68 7.91
N TYR A 525 -14.54 -16.69 8.08
CA TYR A 525 -15.30 -17.71 8.77
C TYR A 525 -16.75 -17.71 8.25
N TYR A 526 -17.57 -18.67 8.69
CA TYR A 526 -18.99 -18.75 8.37
C TYR A 526 -19.85 -18.76 9.64
N ASP A 527 -21.01 -18.06 9.57
CA ASP A 527 -22.02 -18.02 10.63
C ASP A 527 -23.41 -18.46 10.14
N THR A 528 -23.52 -18.87 8.88
CA THR A 528 -24.74 -19.35 8.24
C THR A 528 -24.59 -20.79 7.77
N GLN A 529 -25.72 -21.51 7.69
CA GLN A 529 -25.81 -22.87 7.16
C GLN A 529 -26.60 -22.83 5.85
N PRO A 530 -25.97 -22.47 4.74
CA PRO A 530 -26.67 -22.24 3.48
C PRO A 530 -27.13 -23.56 2.85
N THR A 531 -28.21 -23.49 2.08
CA THR A 531 -28.72 -24.59 1.25
C THR A 531 -28.64 -24.29 -0.25
N THR A 532 -28.31 -23.04 -0.59
CA THR A 532 -28.11 -22.56 -1.96
C THR A 532 -26.91 -21.63 -2.02
N LEU A 533 -26.28 -21.51 -3.17
CA LEU A 533 -25.16 -20.59 -3.39
C LEU A 533 -25.50 -19.12 -3.06
N ALA A 534 -26.76 -18.71 -3.30
CA ALA A 534 -27.21 -17.35 -2.96
C ALA A 534 -27.28 -17.08 -1.45
N GLN A 535 -27.29 -18.12 -0.61
CA GLN A 535 -27.26 -18.02 0.85
C GLN A 535 -25.85 -18.24 1.40
N ASP A 536 -24.91 -18.64 0.58
CA ASP A 536 -23.53 -18.86 0.97
C ASP A 536 -22.83 -17.50 1.17
N ASN A 537 -22.62 -17.14 2.42
CA ASN A 537 -22.28 -15.79 2.85
C ASN A 537 -21.08 -15.84 3.80
N TRP A 538 -19.89 -15.82 3.21
CA TRP A 538 -18.68 -15.72 4.01
C TRP A 538 -18.68 -14.42 4.84
N LYS A 539 -18.07 -14.53 6.01
CA LYS A 539 -17.83 -13.44 6.95
C LYS A 539 -16.33 -13.28 7.16
N THR A 540 -15.94 -12.09 7.57
CA THR A 540 -14.58 -11.88 8.04
C THR A 540 -14.57 -11.34 9.47
N ARG A 541 -13.50 -11.63 10.20
CA ARG A 541 -13.29 -11.15 11.55
C ARG A 541 -11.98 -10.39 11.64
N ILE A 542 -12.00 -9.27 12.35
CA ILE A 542 -10.81 -8.51 12.70
C ILE A 542 -10.67 -8.58 14.22
N GLY A 543 -9.47 -8.89 14.71
CA GLY A 543 -9.22 -8.88 16.14
C GLY A 543 -7.79 -8.54 16.49
N SER A 544 -7.59 -8.07 17.72
CA SER A 544 -6.28 -7.71 18.24
C SER A 544 -6.02 -8.34 19.60
N PHE A 545 -4.74 -8.59 19.91
CA PHE A 545 -4.26 -9.13 21.17
C PHE A 545 -2.80 -8.77 21.38
N GLN A 546 -2.31 -8.92 22.61
CA GLN A 546 -0.89 -8.76 22.93
C GLN A 546 -0.38 -10.02 23.60
N LEU A 547 0.84 -10.45 23.27
CA LEU A 547 1.50 -11.53 23.98
C LEU A 547 2.05 -11.04 25.34
N PRO A 548 2.21 -11.94 26.33
CA PRO A 548 2.62 -11.53 27.68
C PRO A 548 3.95 -10.78 27.73
N GLY A 549 4.00 -9.72 28.53
CA GLY A 549 5.23 -8.98 28.81
C GLY A 549 5.66 -7.98 27.73
N CYS A 550 4.95 -7.86 26.60
CA CYS A 550 5.10 -6.68 25.76
C CYS A 550 4.24 -5.55 26.33
N THR A 551 4.87 -4.41 26.57
CA THR A 551 4.17 -3.20 26.98
C THR A 551 4.31 -2.16 25.88
N SER A 552 3.20 -1.74 25.31
CA SER A 552 3.18 -0.56 24.47
C SER A 552 3.61 0.62 25.32
N ALA A 553 4.64 1.36 24.89
CA ALA A 553 4.91 2.64 25.53
C ALA A 553 3.64 3.50 25.38
N PRO A 554 3.22 4.25 26.41
CA PRO A 554 2.17 5.23 26.23
C PRO A 554 2.51 6.10 25.01
N ALA A 555 1.55 6.35 24.14
CA ALA A 555 1.77 7.25 23.01
C ALA A 555 2.36 8.57 23.56
N PRO A 556 3.44 9.12 22.96
CA PRO A 556 4.01 10.36 23.44
C PRO A 556 2.96 11.46 23.35
N ALA A 557 2.88 12.29 24.39
CA ALA A 557 1.98 13.44 24.38
C ALA A 557 2.38 14.39 23.23
N PRO A 558 1.43 14.92 22.48
CA PRO A 558 1.72 15.87 21.42
C PRO A 558 2.31 17.15 22.00
N THR A 559 3.05 17.90 21.19
CA THR A 559 3.51 19.24 21.55
C THR A 559 3.23 20.20 20.39
N ILE A 560 2.89 21.45 20.69
CA ILE A 560 2.79 22.52 19.68
C ILE A 560 3.96 23.47 19.91
N SER A 561 4.88 23.57 18.97
CA SER A 561 6.04 24.47 19.05
C SER A 561 5.73 25.84 18.42
N LEU A 562 5.03 25.86 17.30
CA LEU A 562 4.64 27.10 16.60
C LEU A 562 3.44 26.85 15.68
N PHE A 563 2.82 27.93 15.21
CA PHE A 563 1.84 27.90 14.14
C PHE A 563 1.93 29.18 13.27
N THR A 564 1.58 29.05 11.99
CA THR A 564 1.63 30.15 11.03
C THR A 564 0.51 30.04 10.00
N PRO A 565 -0.18 31.16 9.67
CA PRO A 565 -0.06 32.50 10.25
C PRO A 565 -0.56 32.55 11.71
N THR A 566 -0.22 33.63 12.44
CA THR A 566 -0.66 33.84 13.84
C THR A 566 -2.00 34.54 13.94
N SER A 567 -2.55 35.00 12.81
CA SER A 567 -3.89 35.63 12.74
C SER A 567 -4.50 35.43 11.35
N GLY A 568 -5.83 35.52 11.30
CA GLY A 568 -6.58 35.46 10.03
C GLY A 568 -8.09 35.36 10.28
N PRO A 569 -8.90 35.64 9.24
CA PRO A 569 -10.35 35.41 9.30
C PRO A 569 -10.72 33.91 9.28
N VAL A 570 -12.00 33.62 9.53
CA VAL A 570 -12.58 32.30 9.28
C VAL A 570 -12.24 31.81 7.86
N GLY A 571 -11.83 30.54 7.71
CA GLY A 571 -11.38 29.96 6.46
C GLY A 571 -9.86 30.06 6.23
N THR A 572 -9.11 30.75 7.09
CA THR A 572 -7.65 30.80 7.00
C THR A 572 -7.06 29.41 7.23
N SER A 573 -6.15 28.97 6.34
CA SER A 573 -5.34 27.77 6.54
C SER A 573 -4.17 28.07 7.47
N VAL A 574 -4.03 27.32 8.55
CA VAL A 574 -2.99 27.46 9.58
C VAL A 574 -2.14 26.21 9.62
N THR A 575 -0.84 26.35 9.41
CA THR A 575 0.12 25.27 9.61
C THR A 575 0.56 25.25 11.07
N ILE A 576 0.35 24.14 11.76
CA ILE A 576 0.74 23.89 13.15
C ILE A 576 1.96 22.96 13.13
N THR A 577 3.03 23.35 13.79
CA THR A 577 4.27 22.56 13.89
C THR A 577 4.50 22.13 15.33
N GLY A 578 4.95 20.88 15.51
CA GLY A 578 5.16 20.29 16.84
C GLY A 578 5.73 18.89 16.78
N THR A 579 5.28 17.99 17.66
CA THR A 579 5.67 16.58 17.69
C THR A 579 4.51 15.71 18.11
N ALA A 580 4.58 14.42 17.76
CA ALA A 580 3.60 13.38 18.10
C ALA A 580 2.16 13.73 17.62
N PHE A 581 2.07 14.25 16.41
CA PHE A 581 0.79 14.60 15.79
C PHE A 581 0.12 13.41 15.08
N THR A 582 0.85 12.35 14.82
CA THR A 582 0.30 11.13 14.24
C THR A 582 -0.87 10.62 15.08
N GLY A 583 -2.00 10.33 14.43
CA GLY A 583 -3.22 9.91 15.12
C GLY A 583 -3.96 11.02 15.85
N ALA A 584 -3.76 12.31 15.49
CA ALA A 584 -4.55 13.40 16.04
C ALA A 584 -6.04 13.23 15.73
N THR A 585 -6.85 13.28 16.77
CA THR A 585 -8.31 13.10 16.71
C THR A 585 -9.08 14.41 16.76
N SER A 586 -8.44 15.50 17.23
CA SER A 586 -9.07 16.82 17.32
C SER A 586 -8.06 17.94 17.22
N VAL A 587 -8.43 18.98 16.49
CA VAL A 587 -7.80 20.32 16.53
C VAL A 587 -8.85 21.35 16.82
N THR A 588 -8.61 22.25 17.78
CA THR A 588 -9.56 23.33 18.10
C THR A 588 -8.89 24.70 18.10
N PHE A 589 -9.65 25.75 17.73
CA PHE A 589 -9.31 27.14 17.89
C PHE A 589 -10.18 27.72 19.03
N ASN A 590 -9.57 27.98 20.18
CA ASN A 590 -10.25 28.41 21.41
C ASN A 590 -11.48 27.54 21.72
N GLY A 591 -11.35 26.21 21.63
CA GLY A 591 -12.42 25.25 21.89
C GLY A 591 -13.35 24.96 20.71
N THR A 592 -13.32 25.73 19.61
CA THR A 592 -14.12 25.47 18.42
C THR A 592 -13.41 24.48 17.51
N SER A 593 -14.02 23.32 17.21
CA SER A 593 -13.45 22.26 16.39
C SER A 593 -13.17 22.70 14.94
N ALA A 594 -11.97 22.41 14.46
CA ALA A 594 -11.51 22.73 13.12
C ALA A 594 -11.48 21.51 12.21
N LEU A 595 -11.62 21.72 10.90
CA LEU A 595 -11.21 20.77 9.89
C LEU A 595 -9.68 20.81 9.79
N PHE A 596 -9.04 19.67 9.78
CA PHE A 596 -7.58 19.58 9.74
C PHE A 596 -7.10 18.34 8.98
N THR A 597 -5.84 18.35 8.59
CA THR A 597 -5.09 17.24 8.01
C THR A 597 -3.80 17.07 8.80
N VAL A 598 -3.47 15.84 9.18
CA VAL A 598 -2.15 15.49 9.72
C VAL A 598 -1.22 15.28 8.54
N ASP A 599 -0.33 16.23 8.29
CA ASP A 599 0.62 16.18 7.17
C ASP A 599 1.81 15.25 7.47
N SER A 600 2.22 15.23 8.75
CA SER A 600 3.27 14.36 9.29
C SER A 600 3.19 14.32 10.82
N ASP A 601 4.06 13.53 11.47
CA ASP A 601 4.18 13.52 12.93
C ASP A 601 4.55 14.89 13.55
N THR A 602 5.07 15.81 12.72
CA THR A 602 5.52 17.14 13.16
C THR A 602 4.72 18.30 12.57
N GLN A 603 3.71 18.03 11.74
CA GLN A 603 2.96 19.07 11.07
C GLN A 603 1.47 18.73 10.89
N ILE A 604 0.61 19.69 11.20
CA ILE A 604 -0.83 19.66 10.92
C ILE A 604 -1.20 20.93 10.15
N THR A 605 -2.05 20.80 9.14
CA THR A 605 -2.73 21.91 8.48
C THR A 605 -4.18 21.95 8.93
N ALA A 606 -4.61 23.06 9.57
CA ALA A 606 -5.96 23.24 10.07
C ALA A 606 -6.62 24.51 9.52
N THR A 607 -7.94 24.47 9.29
CA THR A 607 -8.70 25.62 8.79
C THR A 607 -9.45 26.30 9.94
N VAL A 608 -9.30 27.62 10.09
CA VAL A 608 -10.02 28.39 11.12
C VAL A 608 -11.54 28.20 10.93
N PRO A 609 -12.24 27.58 11.89
CA PRO A 609 -13.64 27.22 11.73
C PRO A 609 -14.59 28.40 11.89
N SER A 610 -15.79 28.26 11.35
CA SER A 610 -16.88 29.23 11.63
C SER A 610 -17.22 29.22 13.12
N GLY A 611 -17.41 30.42 13.70
CA GLY A 611 -17.64 30.60 15.12
C GLY A 611 -16.38 30.58 16.00
N ALA A 612 -15.19 30.38 15.42
CA ALA A 612 -13.95 30.50 16.15
C ALA A 612 -13.77 31.92 16.75
N THR A 613 -13.24 31.98 17.95
CA THR A 613 -12.81 33.20 18.61
C THR A 613 -11.30 33.17 18.85
N SER A 614 -10.70 34.35 19.05
CA SER A 614 -9.26 34.44 19.34
C SER A 614 -8.93 33.68 20.63
N GLY A 615 -7.89 32.85 20.59
CA GLY A 615 -7.47 32.03 21.72
C GLY A 615 -6.46 30.98 21.34
N LEU A 616 -6.22 30.04 22.25
CA LEU A 616 -5.22 28.99 22.07
C LEU A 616 -5.70 27.91 21.09
N ILE A 617 -4.74 27.33 20.36
CA ILE A 617 -4.98 26.15 19.54
C ILE A 617 -4.70 24.92 20.40
N THR A 618 -5.56 23.89 20.31
CA THR A 618 -5.27 22.58 20.92
C THR A 618 -5.21 21.49 19.87
N VAL A 619 -4.35 20.50 20.08
CA VAL A 619 -4.25 19.25 19.32
C VAL A 619 -4.36 18.09 20.29
N THR A 620 -5.28 17.17 20.04
CA THR A 620 -5.49 15.97 20.86
C THR A 620 -5.10 14.72 20.07
N THR A 621 -4.29 13.86 20.65
CA THR A 621 -3.91 12.54 20.17
C THR A 621 -4.20 11.48 21.23
N SER A 622 -3.96 10.20 20.94
CA SER A 622 -4.01 9.13 21.95
C SER A 622 -3.00 9.33 23.11
N GLY A 623 -1.92 10.10 22.88
CA GLY A 623 -0.92 10.46 23.91
C GLY A 623 -1.34 11.61 24.81
N GLY A 624 -2.42 12.32 24.53
CA GLY A 624 -2.89 13.45 25.32
C GLY A 624 -3.26 14.67 24.49
N THR A 625 -3.34 15.83 25.12
CA THR A 625 -3.66 17.11 24.47
C THR A 625 -2.55 18.12 24.64
N ALA A 626 -2.08 18.68 23.51
CA ALA A 626 -1.18 19.83 23.49
C ALA A 626 -1.98 21.13 23.35
N THR A 627 -1.47 22.20 23.95
CA THR A 627 -2.02 23.56 23.81
C THR A 627 -0.90 24.48 23.36
N SER A 628 -1.21 25.35 22.41
CA SER A 628 -0.23 26.33 21.89
C SER A 628 0.21 27.33 22.97
N GLY A 629 1.48 27.73 22.94
CA GLY A 629 2.03 28.72 23.88
C GLY A 629 1.56 30.16 23.64
N SER A 630 0.94 30.42 22.46
CA SER A 630 0.39 31.74 22.09
C SER A 630 -0.99 31.59 21.48
N SER A 631 -1.80 32.65 21.53
CA SER A 631 -3.14 32.70 20.96
C SER A 631 -3.12 32.98 19.47
N PHE A 632 -3.97 32.29 18.72
CA PHE A 632 -4.33 32.67 17.37
C PHE A 632 -5.33 33.82 17.41
N THR A 633 -5.14 34.87 16.61
CA THR A 633 -6.07 36.02 16.53
C THR A 633 -7.02 35.83 15.37
N VAL A 634 -8.30 35.59 15.67
CA VAL A 634 -9.35 35.57 14.63
C VAL A 634 -9.67 37.03 14.28
N THR A 635 -9.45 37.38 13.00
CA THR A 635 -9.74 38.72 12.49
C THR A 635 -11.06 38.73 11.73
N ASN A 636 -11.82 39.83 11.83
CA ASN A 636 -12.93 40.03 10.92
C ASN A 636 -12.38 40.29 9.50
N PRO A 637 -13.04 39.82 8.44
CA PRO A 637 -12.68 40.25 7.08
C PRO A 637 -12.73 41.77 7.02
N PRO A 638 -11.77 42.42 6.30
CA PRO A 638 -11.90 43.86 6.03
C PRO A 638 -13.31 44.12 5.47
N PRO A 639 -13.97 45.23 5.85
CA PRO A 639 -15.25 45.60 5.24
C PRO A 639 -15.06 45.63 3.71
N PRO A 640 -16.07 45.21 2.92
CA PRO A 640 -15.98 45.25 1.47
C PRO A 640 -15.60 46.65 1.03
N GLN A 641 -14.51 46.79 0.28
CA GLN A 641 -14.09 48.05 -0.26
C GLN A 641 -15.19 48.59 -1.19
N PRO A 642 -15.61 49.85 -1.08
CA PRO A 642 -16.71 50.38 -1.87
C PRO A 642 -16.39 50.36 -3.36
N ALA A 643 -17.43 50.28 -4.19
CA ALA A 643 -17.29 50.43 -5.64
C ALA A 643 -16.67 51.81 -5.98
N PRO A 644 -15.91 51.91 -7.05
CA PRO A 644 -15.29 53.17 -7.43
C PRO A 644 -16.34 54.23 -7.75
N THR A 645 -16.06 55.50 -7.40
CA THR A 645 -16.91 56.64 -7.77
C THR A 645 -16.10 57.69 -8.55
N ILE A 646 -16.65 58.22 -9.64
CA ILE A 646 -16.06 59.33 -10.39
C ILE A 646 -16.77 60.61 -9.99
N SER A 647 -16.05 61.51 -9.32
CA SER A 647 -16.57 62.79 -8.88
C SER A 647 -16.38 63.91 -9.93
N SER A 648 -15.27 63.88 -10.65
CA SER A 648 -14.96 64.89 -11.68
C SER A 648 -13.91 64.36 -12.67
N PHE A 649 -13.75 65.06 -13.79
CA PHE A 649 -12.65 64.85 -14.73
C PHE A 649 -12.30 66.13 -15.50
N THR A 650 -11.07 66.27 -15.92
CA THR A 650 -10.57 67.43 -16.66
C THR A 650 -9.51 67.01 -17.69
N PRO A 651 -9.55 67.52 -18.93
CA PRO A 651 -10.55 68.44 -19.48
C PRO A 651 -11.90 67.73 -19.75
N ALA A 652 -13.00 68.53 -19.81
CA ALA A 652 -14.34 68.02 -20.05
C ALA A 652 -14.60 67.70 -21.54
N MET A 653 -13.70 68.05 -22.43
CA MET A 653 -13.77 67.83 -23.87
C MET A 653 -12.39 67.78 -24.52
N GLY A 654 -12.30 67.06 -25.62
CA GLY A 654 -11.05 67.02 -26.40
C GLY A 654 -11.14 66.12 -27.65
N PRO A 655 -10.15 66.25 -28.58
CA PRO A 655 -10.02 65.32 -29.69
C PRO A 655 -9.45 63.97 -29.25
N VAL A 656 -9.40 62.99 -30.14
CA VAL A 656 -8.70 61.71 -29.92
C VAL A 656 -7.26 61.94 -29.49
N GLY A 657 -6.80 61.19 -28.48
CA GLY A 657 -5.48 61.33 -27.85
C GLY A 657 -5.44 62.31 -26.65
N THR A 658 -6.55 62.96 -26.31
CA THR A 658 -6.61 63.83 -25.13
C THR A 658 -6.38 62.99 -23.86
N VAL A 659 -5.43 63.40 -23.02
CA VAL A 659 -5.23 62.85 -21.69
C VAL A 659 -6.22 63.49 -20.73
N VAL A 660 -7.03 62.71 -20.06
CA VAL A 660 -8.08 63.10 -19.12
C VAL A 660 -7.67 62.67 -17.74
N THR A 661 -7.58 63.62 -16.80
CA THR A 661 -7.42 63.32 -15.39
C THR A 661 -8.80 63.09 -14.76
N ILE A 662 -9.03 61.93 -14.20
CA ILE A 662 -10.27 61.48 -13.56
C ILE A 662 -10.03 61.52 -12.05
N SER A 663 -10.92 62.16 -11.30
CA SER A 663 -10.87 62.25 -9.84
C SER A 663 -12.10 61.58 -9.22
N GLY A 664 -11.91 60.91 -8.05
CA GLY A 664 -12.96 60.21 -7.37
C GLY A 664 -12.48 59.45 -6.15
N SER A 665 -12.93 58.22 -5.96
CA SER A 665 -12.51 57.37 -4.84
C SER A 665 -12.53 55.87 -5.25
N ALA A 666 -11.79 55.07 -4.50
CA ALA A 666 -11.68 53.64 -4.67
C ALA A 666 -11.17 53.21 -6.07
N PHE A 667 -10.14 53.90 -6.56
CA PHE A 667 -9.57 53.69 -7.88
C PHE A 667 -8.45 52.61 -7.90
N MET A 668 -7.95 52.25 -6.73
CA MET A 668 -6.91 51.21 -6.68
C MET A 668 -7.45 49.88 -7.21
N GLY A 669 -6.64 49.19 -8.01
CA GLY A 669 -7.07 47.95 -8.66
C GLY A 669 -7.99 48.17 -9.87
N ALA A 670 -8.04 49.36 -10.47
CA ALA A 670 -8.79 49.61 -11.67
C ALA A 670 -8.37 48.65 -12.80
N SER A 671 -9.35 47.89 -13.31
CA SER A 671 -9.17 46.89 -14.37
C SER A 671 -9.54 47.41 -15.77
N SER A 672 -10.34 48.51 -15.83
CA SER A 672 -10.66 49.17 -17.10
C SER A 672 -11.15 50.61 -16.90
N VAL A 673 -10.82 51.46 -17.87
CA VAL A 673 -11.42 52.79 -18.04
C VAL A 673 -12.00 52.87 -19.44
N LYS A 674 -13.26 53.34 -19.57
CA LYS A 674 -13.92 53.46 -20.88
C LYS A 674 -14.57 54.83 -21.03
N PHE A 675 -14.56 55.33 -22.27
CA PHE A 675 -15.26 56.54 -22.69
C PHE A 675 -16.47 56.15 -23.54
N ASN A 676 -17.66 56.38 -22.98
CA ASN A 676 -18.93 55.93 -23.57
C ASN A 676 -18.88 54.48 -24.09
N GLY A 677 -18.38 53.54 -23.26
CA GLY A 677 -18.25 52.12 -23.58
C GLY A 677 -16.97 51.73 -24.34
N THR A 678 -16.26 52.66 -24.99
CA THR A 678 -15.00 52.38 -25.72
C THR A 678 -13.82 52.40 -24.75
N PRO A 679 -12.98 51.36 -24.69
CA PRO A 679 -11.81 51.31 -23.80
C PRO A 679 -10.84 52.46 -24.09
N ALA A 680 -10.31 53.08 -23.05
CA ALA A 680 -9.22 54.07 -23.14
C ALA A 680 -8.00 53.47 -23.86
N THR A 681 -7.27 54.25 -24.67
CA THR A 681 -6.05 53.78 -25.34
C THR A 681 -4.97 53.38 -24.33
N GLY A 682 -5.00 53.98 -23.14
CA GLY A 682 -4.18 53.65 -21.98
C GLY A 682 -4.66 54.44 -20.77
N TYR A 683 -4.38 53.95 -19.57
CA TYR A 683 -4.66 54.64 -18.32
C TYR A 683 -3.60 54.31 -17.29
N THR A 684 -3.42 55.22 -16.33
CA THR A 684 -2.50 55.07 -15.21
C THR A 684 -3.22 55.46 -13.91
N VAL A 685 -3.25 54.55 -12.95
CA VAL A 685 -3.75 54.82 -11.60
C VAL A 685 -2.68 55.55 -10.83
N THR A 686 -2.91 56.82 -10.56
CA THR A 686 -1.96 57.70 -9.87
C THR A 686 -2.11 57.62 -8.36
N SER A 687 -3.34 57.42 -7.90
CA SER A 687 -3.69 57.21 -6.48
C SER A 687 -5.09 56.58 -6.38
N ASP A 688 -5.53 56.24 -5.16
CA ASP A 688 -6.91 55.79 -4.92
C ASP A 688 -7.98 56.80 -5.29
N THR A 689 -7.56 58.08 -5.53
CA THR A 689 -8.49 59.16 -5.86
C THR A 689 -8.25 59.75 -7.23
N GLN A 690 -7.25 59.30 -7.98
CA GLN A 690 -6.90 59.90 -9.28
C GLN A 690 -6.39 58.87 -10.30
N ILE A 691 -6.93 58.94 -11.51
CA ILE A 691 -6.48 58.19 -12.70
C ILE A 691 -6.30 59.17 -13.86
N THR A 692 -5.27 58.95 -14.67
CA THR A 692 -5.14 59.57 -16.00
C THR A 692 -5.50 58.52 -17.07
N ALA A 693 -6.32 58.91 -18.05
CA ALA A 693 -6.72 58.06 -19.14
C ALA A 693 -6.71 58.80 -20.49
N THR A 694 -6.29 58.10 -21.54
CA THR A 694 -6.21 58.70 -22.90
C THR A 694 -7.47 58.39 -23.69
N PHE A 695 -8.14 59.43 -24.20
CA PHE A 695 -9.35 59.34 -24.98
C PHE A 695 -9.12 58.59 -26.30
N PRO A 696 -9.83 57.45 -26.56
CA PRO A 696 -9.55 56.55 -27.67
C PRO A 696 -10.19 57.02 -28.98
N SER A 697 -9.69 56.49 -30.12
CA SER A 697 -10.36 56.61 -31.40
C SER A 697 -11.66 55.83 -31.43
N GLY A 698 -12.68 56.31 -32.14
CA GLY A 698 -13.99 55.63 -32.25
C GLY A 698 -14.94 55.88 -31.09
N ALA A 699 -14.49 56.49 -30.01
CA ALA A 699 -15.39 56.84 -28.91
C ALA A 699 -16.26 58.04 -29.22
N SER A 700 -17.50 58.04 -28.78
CA SER A 700 -18.45 59.13 -28.92
C SER A 700 -18.61 59.92 -27.58
N THR A 701 -19.24 61.08 -27.67
CA THR A 701 -19.61 61.87 -26.48
C THR A 701 -20.45 61.01 -25.52
N GLY A 702 -20.07 60.91 -24.27
CA GLY A 702 -20.77 60.15 -23.27
C GLY A 702 -20.00 60.02 -21.96
N PRO A 703 -20.54 59.25 -20.99
CA PRO A 703 -19.94 59.11 -19.66
C PRO A 703 -18.59 58.34 -19.69
N ILE A 704 -17.73 58.66 -18.72
CA ILE A 704 -16.54 57.83 -18.42
C ILE A 704 -16.95 56.78 -17.39
N SER A 705 -16.56 55.55 -17.62
CA SER A 705 -16.72 54.48 -16.64
C SER A 705 -15.37 53.86 -16.25
N LEU A 706 -15.27 53.44 -14.98
CA LEU A 706 -14.10 52.85 -14.37
C LEU A 706 -14.56 51.58 -13.61
N ALA A 707 -13.92 50.46 -13.89
CA ALA A 707 -14.23 49.18 -13.21
C ALA A 707 -13.06 48.76 -12.31
N THR A 708 -13.40 48.26 -11.13
CA THR A 708 -12.51 47.54 -10.20
C THR A 708 -13.14 46.20 -9.85
N ALA A 709 -12.45 45.35 -9.07
CA ALA A 709 -13.04 44.11 -8.55
C ALA A 709 -14.30 44.36 -7.69
N ASN A 710 -14.49 45.55 -7.14
CA ASN A 710 -15.59 45.92 -6.25
C ASN A 710 -16.79 46.57 -6.97
N GLY A 711 -16.74 46.72 -8.28
CA GLY A 711 -17.82 47.28 -9.09
C GLY A 711 -17.37 48.31 -10.14
N THR A 712 -18.32 49.02 -10.72
CA THR A 712 -18.09 50.04 -11.76
C THR A 712 -18.65 51.37 -11.30
N GLY A 713 -17.80 52.41 -11.34
CA GLY A 713 -18.18 53.82 -11.21
C GLY A 713 -18.35 54.47 -12.57
N THR A 714 -19.36 55.35 -12.69
CA THR A 714 -19.64 56.09 -13.93
C THR A 714 -19.77 57.57 -13.65
N SER A 715 -19.18 58.44 -14.49
CA SER A 715 -19.28 59.86 -14.32
C SER A 715 -20.69 60.38 -14.59
N SER A 716 -21.15 61.32 -13.78
CA SER A 716 -22.42 62.02 -13.96
C SER A 716 -22.47 62.91 -15.21
N ASN A 717 -21.33 63.49 -15.59
CA ASN A 717 -21.19 64.35 -16.75
C ASN A 717 -20.58 63.57 -17.93
N PRO A 718 -20.97 63.86 -19.19
CA PRO A 718 -20.37 63.27 -20.37
C PRO A 718 -19.05 63.94 -20.73
N PHE A 719 -18.03 63.17 -21.12
CA PHE A 719 -16.88 63.71 -21.87
C PHE A 719 -17.31 64.01 -23.30
N ARG A 720 -17.02 65.24 -23.78
CA ARG A 720 -17.44 65.72 -25.09
C ARG A 720 -16.33 65.59 -26.14
N VAL A 721 -16.65 64.92 -27.24
CA VAL A 721 -15.71 64.82 -28.37
C VAL A 721 -15.64 66.12 -29.12
N LYS A 722 -14.41 66.68 -29.26
CA LYS A 722 -14.16 67.83 -30.11
C LYS A 722 -13.71 67.30 -31.48
N LYS A 723 -14.52 67.54 -32.52
CA LYS A 723 -14.05 67.28 -33.90
C LYS A 723 -12.91 68.17 -34.20
N ARG A 724 -11.83 67.67 -34.83
CA ARG A 724 -10.75 68.47 -35.35
C ARG A 724 -11.24 69.42 -36.41
#